data_d72b403f6d65f2f38410206638a7c800
#
_entry.id   d72b403f6d65f2f38410206638a7c800
#
_cell.length_a   1.000
_cell.length_b   1.000
_cell.length_c   1.000
_cell.angle_alpha   90.00
_cell.angle_beta   90.00
_cell.angle_gamma   90.00
#
_symmetry.space_group_name_H-M   'P 1'
#
loop_
_entity.id
_entity.type
_entity.pdbx_description
1 polymer ?
#
loop_
_entity_poly.entity_id
_entity_poly.type
_entity_poly.pdbx_seq_one_letter_code
_entity_poly.pdbx_strand_id
1 'polypeptide(L)'
;MVSNFQYLKKEKKYDKFVDACIEAERLMNVSYSATATFARRALELAVKWVYANDGELRVPYQENLASLIYNYQFKNILEPNMIERLSYIHNLGNKAVHTNMPVRREEAVLSLRNLFTFTSWIDYCYSEDYSSEYVDRKFDESILGDNDKLRKTQREKEELFEILSRKDRRLEEIIEEMKTIISMSSPYSRTYKVDEISEFETRKIYIDLNLELSGWQIGKDCLEEVPVSNMDNGSGIGFVDYVLYGDDGNPLAVVEAKKTSVSPRIGKVQAKMYAEALELEHGVRPVIFYTNGIDYYIWDDTDYPERKVTGIYSKKDLESLNFKKKNKMSLKDPDIKDEITNRAYQIEAITRVLEAYEKGHRKALLVMATGSGKTRTAISIVDILTRRNWVKNVLFLADRKALVKQAKQNFNEHLPSLSLCNLLDNKDDINSRMIFSTYPTMMNAIDEVKNEDGKKLFTNGHFDLIIVDESHRSIYKKYQDVFDYFDANLLGLTATPKDEIDRNTYRIFDLEDNNPTFAYDLDEAVKDGYLVNYGQPKIYDLKLMRDGIKYSELSEEEKEQFEMTFDDFEDISSEELNKSLFNKDTVDIVIQELMEKGLKVEGGDKLGKTIVFAANQRHADFIVERFDVLYPEYKGEFAQAIYHSINYVDNVIDNFKDKDSYPQIAVSVDMLDTGIDVPEILNLVFFKKVRSKTKFWQMIGRGTRLCEDLFGPGLHKERFLIFDYYKNFEFFEVN
;
A
#
# COMPACT_ATOMS: atom_id res chain seq x y z
N MET A 1 41.28 13.29 -13.05
CA MET A 1 41.13 11.84 -13.14
C MET A 1 40.08 11.57 -14.21
N VAL A 2 40.31 10.61 -15.06
CA VAL A 2 39.30 10.17 -16.05
C VAL A 2 38.21 9.42 -15.27
N SER A 3 36.94 9.71 -15.52
CA SER A 3 35.79 9.05 -14.88
C SER A 3 34.81 8.67 -15.96
N ASN A 4 34.16 7.51 -15.81
CA ASN A 4 33.06 7.09 -16.70
C ASN A 4 31.94 8.12 -16.79
N PHE A 5 31.71 8.89 -15.72
CA PHE A 5 30.66 9.90 -15.63
C PHE A 5 31.10 11.31 -16.05
N GLN A 6 32.33 11.50 -16.53
CA GLN A 6 32.87 12.82 -16.88
C GLN A 6 32.07 13.52 -18.00
N TYR A 7 31.43 12.77 -18.89
CA TYR A 7 30.61 13.30 -19.98
C TYR A 7 29.42 14.14 -19.54
N LEU A 8 28.84 13.81 -18.36
CA LEU A 8 27.72 14.54 -17.79
C LEU A 8 28.05 15.99 -17.42
N LYS A 9 29.34 16.30 -17.16
CA LYS A 9 29.78 17.67 -16.84
C LYS A 9 29.70 18.65 -18.02
N LYS A 10 29.38 18.19 -19.19
CA LYS A 10 29.19 19.06 -20.36
C LYS A 10 27.95 19.95 -20.24
N GLU A 11 26.92 19.49 -19.49
CA GLU A 11 25.67 20.23 -19.31
C GLU A 11 25.46 20.55 -17.81
N LYS A 12 25.40 21.84 -17.47
CA LYS A 12 25.21 22.32 -16.08
C LYS A 12 23.95 21.79 -15.40
N LYS A 13 22.95 21.41 -16.17
CA LYS A 13 21.70 20.86 -15.62
C LYS A 13 21.90 19.54 -14.86
N TYR A 14 22.98 18.78 -15.16
CA TYR A 14 23.32 17.53 -14.50
C TYR A 14 24.21 17.69 -13.25
N ASP A 15 24.66 18.92 -12.93
CA ASP A 15 25.56 19.18 -11.79
C ASP A 15 25.01 18.62 -10.46
N LYS A 16 23.70 18.53 -10.32
CA LYS A 16 23.03 18.04 -9.09
C LYS A 16 23.34 16.57 -8.76
N PHE A 17 23.56 15.70 -9.74
CA PHE A 17 23.85 14.29 -9.53
C PHE A 17 25.19 13.80 -10.05
N VAL A 18 25.82 14.53 -10.98
CA VAL A 18 27.08 14.08 -11.61
C VAL A 18 28.22 13.94 -10.62
N ASP A 19 28.33 14.85 -9.65
CA ASP A 19 29.40 14.79 -8.64
C ASP A 19 29.23 13.57 -7.73
N ALA A 20 27.99 13.17 -7.42
CA ALA A 20 27.72 11.96 -6.66
C ALA A 20 28.11 10.69 -7.45
N CYS A 21 27.86 10.67 -8.78
CA CYS A 21 28.28 9.57 -9.65
C CYS A 21 29.80 9.41 -9.68
N ILE A 22 30.53 10.52 -9.88
CA ILE A 22 31.99 10.52 -9.90
C ILE A 22 32.57 10.12 -8.55
N GLU A 23 31.94 10.52 -7.44
CA GLU A 23 32.37 10.16 -6.10
C GLU A 23 32.12 8.67 -5.82
N ALA A 24 30.99 8.11 -6.23
CA ALA A 24 30.72 6.67 -6.14
C ALA A 24 31.81 5.87 -6.85
N GLU A 25 32.23 6.28 -8.05
CA GLU A 25 33.30 5.64 -8.81
C GLU A 25 34.65 5.75 -8.10
N ARG A 26 35.00 6.90 -7.54
CA ARG A 26 36.26 7.10 -6.80
C ARG A 26 36.38 6.18 -5.58
N LEU A 27 35.25 5.88 -4.93
CA LEU A 27 35.19 5.03 -3.75
C LEU A 27 35.50 3.57 -4.03
N MET A 28 35.52 3.11 -5.30
CA MET A 28 36.03 1.79 -5.69
C MET A 28 37.42 1.52 -5.17
N ASN A 29 38.26 2.56 -5.07
CA ASN A 29 39.62 2.48 -4.55
C ASN A 29 39.70 2.48 -3.00
N VAL A 30 38.58 2.64 -2.31
CA VAL A 30 38.49 2.80 -0.86
C VAL A 30 37.71 1.67 -0.21
N SER A 31 36.49 1.46 -0.66
CA SER A 31 35.57 0.47 -0.09
C SER A 31 34.42 0.16 -1.07
N TYR A 32 34.21 -1.11 -1.35
CA TYR A 32 33.10 -1.56 -2.22
C TYR A 32 31.73 -1.27 -1.59
N SER A 33 31.61 -1.39 -0.26
CA SER A 33 30.39 -1.02 0.46
C SER A 33 30.10 0.48 0.37
N ALA A 34 31.15 1.33 0.51
CA ALA A 34 30.99 2.78 0.31
C ALA A 34 30.60 3.11 -1.15
N THR A 35 31.18 2.43 -2.13
CA THR A 35 30.79 2.56 -3.54
C THR A 35 29.32 2.25 -3.74
N ALA A 36 28.81 1.13 -3.23
CA ALA A 36 27.40 0.74 -3.34
C ALA A 36 26.46 1.77 -2.67
N THR A 37 26.82 2.27 -1.50
CA THR A 37 26.06 3.31 -0.78
C THR A 37 25.98 4.60 -1.59
N PHE A 38 27.13 5.04 -2.14
CA PHE A 38 27.16 6.28 -2.94
C PHE A 38 26.53 6.12 -4.33
N ALA A 39 26.61 4.94 -4.94
CA ALA A 39 25.87 4.65 -6.17
C ALA A 39 24.35 4.74 -5.96
N ARG A 40 23.83 4.21 -4.85
CA ARG A 40 22.42 4.37 -4.46
C ARG A 40 22.05 5.85 -4.28
N ARG A 41 22.90 6.62 -3.61
CA ARG A 41 22.71 8.06 -3.42
C ARG A 41 22.71 8.83 -4.75
N ALA A 42 23.65 8.53 -5.63
CA ALA A 42 23.73 9.12 -6.96
C ALA A 42 22.46 8.79 -7.80
N LEU A 43 22.00 7.54 -7.69
CA LEU A 43 20.73 7.11 -8.30
C LEU A 43 19.56 7.92 -7.77
N GLU A 44 19.44 8.12 -6.46
CA GLU A 44 18.36 8.89 -5.87
C GLU A 44 18.30 10.33 -6.41
N LEU A 45 19.45 10.98 -6.49
CA LEU A 45 19.57 12.34 -7.07
C LEU A 45 19.20 12.36 -8.54
N ALA A 46 19.65 11.37 -9.32
CA ALA A 46 19.36 11.28 -10.74
C ALA A 46 17.87 11.02 -11.00
N VAL A 47 17.23 10.13 -10.24
CA VAL A 47 15.79 9.86 -10.33
C VAL A 47 14.98 11.11 -9.96
N LYS A 48 15.30 11.78 -8.85
CA LYS A 48 14.65 13.04 -8.46
C LYS A 48 14.84 14.14 -9.50
N TRP A 49 16.01 14.17 -10.16
CA TRP A 49 16.23 15.07 -11.26
C TRP A 49 15.26 14.80 -12.44
N VAL A 50 15.04 13.52 -12.79
CA VAL A 50 14.08 13.15 -13.84
C VAL A 50 12.67 13.62 -13.47
N TYR A 51 12.21 13.37 -12.24
CA TYR A 51 10.90 13.85 -11.78
C TYR A 51 10.75 15.38 -11.81
N ALA A 52 11.84 16.12 -11.56
CA ALA A 52 11.82 17.57 -11.59
C ALA A 52 11.86 18.15 -13.03
N ASN A 53 12.29 17.37 -14.03
CA ASN A 53 12.48 17.84 -15.39
C ASN A 53 11.55 17.16 -16.42
N ASP A 54 10.70 16.25 -16.00
CA ASP A 54 9.70 15.58 -16.83
C ASP A 54 8.29 16.01 -16.46
N GLY A 55 7.61 16.70 -17.35
CA GLY A 55 6.25 17.24 -17.11
C GLY A 55 5.15 16.18 -17.06
N GLU A 56 5.42 14.93 -17.48
CA GLU A 56 4.46 13.82 -17.41
C GLU A 56 4.51 13.09 -16.07
N LEU A 57 5.57 13.29 -15.27
CA LEU A 57 5.76 12.63 -13.99
C LEU A 57 5.18 13.47 -12.83
N ARG A 58 4.46 12.79 -11.93
CA ARG A 58 4.02 13.36 -10.66
C ARG A 58 4.75 12.68 -9.52
N VAL A 59 5.35 13.49 -8.65
CA VAL A 59 6.03 12.99 -7.46
C VAL A 59 5.03 12.23 -6.58
N PRO A 60 5.30 10.97 -6.20
CA PRO A 60 4.44 10.21 -5.30
C PRO A 60 4.41 10.83 -3.90
N TYR A 61 3.39 10.51 -3.11
CA TYR A 61 3.22 11.05 -1.75
C TYR A 61 4.41 10.74 -0.83
N GLN A 62 5.06 9.59 -1.02
CA GLN A 62 6.33 9.27 -0.36
C GLN A 62 7.46 9.46 -1.36
N GLU A 63 8.43 10.29 -0.99
CA GLU A 63 9.56 10.67 -1.85
C GLU A 63 10.82 9.81 -1.60
N ASN A 64 10.67 8.59 -1.05
CA ASN A 64 11.80 7.67 -0.95
C ASN A 64 12.16 7.06 -2.31
N LEU A 65 13.41 6.61 -2.46
CA LEU A 65 13.93 6.13 -3.74
C LEU A 65 13.10 4.96 -4.31
N ALA A 66 12.65 4.02 -3.48
CA ALA A 66 11.84 2.90 -3.93
C ALA A 66 10.49 3.36 -4.49
N SER A 67 9.76 4.23 -3.77
CA SER A 67 8.49 4.79 -4.25
C SER A 67 8.64 5.56 -5.57
N LEU A 68 9.78 6.21 -5.77
CA LEU A 68 10.08 6.91 -7.03
C LEU A 68 10.34 5.93 -8.17
N ILE A 69 11.20 4.90 -7.95
CA ILE A 69 11.57 3.91 -8.98
C ILE A 69 10.36 3.07 -9.40
N TYR A 70 9.54 2.62 -8.44
CA TYR A 70 8.43 1.69 -8.71
C TYR A 70 7.14 2.40 -9.12
N ASN A 71 7.10 3.73 -9.15
CA ASN A 71 5.95 4.48 -9.63
C ASN A 71 5.59 4.10 -11.08
N TYR A 72 4.30 3.85 -11.33
CA TYR A 72 3.80 3.43 -12.64
C TYR A 72 4.16 4.41 -13.78
N GLN A 73 4.07 5.73 -13.53
CA GLN A 73 4.42 6.74 -14.54
C GLN A 73 5.90 6.68 -14.87
N PHE A 74 6.76 6.53 -13.86
CA PHE A 74 8.20 6.42 -14.04
C PHE A 74 8.58 5.11 -14.77
N LYS A 75 7.96 3.99 -14.43
CA LYS A 75 8.16 2.72 -15.14
C LYS A 75 7.84 2.83 -16.64
N ASN A 76 6.78 3.56 -16.99
CA ASN A 76 6.33 3.67 -18.39
C ASN A 76 7.25 4.48 -19.28
N ILE A 77 8.04 5.40 -18.73
CA ILE A 77 9.01 6.19 -19.53
C ILE A 77 10.36 5.49 -19.68
N LEU A 78 10.61 4.44 -18.91
CA LEU A 78 11.88 3.72 -18.93
C LEU A 78 11.89 2.61 -19.97
N GLU A 79 13.06 2.36 -20.53
CA GLU A 79 13.30 1.22 -21.42
C GLU A 79 13.17 -0.12 -20.68
N PRO A 80 12.84 -1.20 -21.39
CA PRO A 80 12.82 -2.55 -20.80
C PRO A 80 14.12 -2.87 -20.07
N ASN A 81 14.03 -3.53 -18.91
CA ASN A 81 15.14 -3.92 -18.05
C ASN A 81 15.87 -2.76 -17.32
N MET A 82 15.40 -1.52 -17.43
CA MET A 82 16.00 -0.42 -16.71
C MET A 82 15.61 -0.46 -15.22
N ILE A 83 14.36 -0.74 -14.91
CA ILE A 83 13.85 -0.81 -13.51
C ILE A 83 14.67 -1.78 -12.66
N GLU A 84 15.00 -2.94 -13.23
CA GLU A 84 15.74 -3.98 -12.54
C GLU A 84 17.17 -3.52 -12.23
N ARG A 85 17.79 -2.77 -13.14
CA ARG A 85 19.10 -2.15 -12.92
C ARG A 85 19.05 -1.13 -11.78
N LEU A 86 18.00 -0.30 -11.74
CA LEU A 86 17.81 0.68 -10.67
C LEU A 86 17.54 -0.02 -9.34
N SER A 87 16.70 -1.06 -9.36
CA SER A 87 16.41 -1.90 -8.19
C SER A 87 17.66 -2.58 -7.64
N TYR A 88 18.56 -3.04 -8.51
CA TYR A 88 19.84 -3.61 -8.09
C TYR A 88 20.70 -2.59 -7.31
N ILE A 89 20.86 -1.38 -7.84
CA ILE A 89 21.61 -0.32 -7.17
C ILE A 89 21.00 0.01 -5.81
N HIS A 90 19.66 0.12 -5.75
CA HIS A 90 18.94 0.38 -4.52
C HIS A 90 19.16 -0.72 -3.48
N ASN A 91 18.95 -1.98 -3.86
CA ASN A 91 19.05 -3.14 -2.96
C ASN A 91 20.50 -3.35 -2.47
N LEU A 92 21.48 -3.25 -3.35
CA LEU A 92 22.89 -3.35 -2.96
C LEU A 92 23.32 -2.22 -2.04
N GLY A 93 22.86 -1.00 -2.31
CA GLY A 93 23.12 0.14 -1.42
C GLY A 93 22.51 -0.04 -0.03
N ASN A 94 21.30 -0.58 0.06
CA ASN A 94 20.64 -0.93 1.32
C ASN A 94 21.42 -2.04 2.07
N LYS A 95 21.84 -3.10 1.38
CA LYS A 95 22.71 -4.15 1.93
C LYS A 95 23.97 -3.51 2.53
N ALA A 96 24.63 -2.62 1.81
CA ALA A 96 25.87 -1.97 2.24
C ALA A 96 25.73 -1.08 3.49
N VAL A 97 24.57 -0.44 3.68
CA VAL A 97 24.32 0.48 4.83
C VAL A 97 23.85 -0.28 6.07
N HIS A 98 22.98 -1.30 5.89
CA HIS A 98 22.24 -1.92 6.99
C HIS A 98 22.77 -3.30 7.39
N THR A 99 23.81 -3.82 6.73
CA THR A 99 24.32 -5.16 7.02
C THR A 99 25.83 -5.15 7.26
N ASN A 100 26.31 -6.10 8.07
CA ASN A 100 27.73 -6.38 8.22
C ASN A 100 28.29 -7.28 7.10
N MET A 101 27.47 -7.61 6.07
CA MET A 101 27.93 -8.43 4.95
C MET A 101 28.81 -7.61 4.00
N PRO A 102 30.00 -8.08 3.64
CA PRO A 102 30.88 -7.35 2.73
C PRO A 102 30.28 -7.32 1.31
N VAL A 103 30.33 -6.17 0.67
CA VAL A 103 30.04 -6.02 -0.75
C VAL A 103 31.28 -6.49 -1.53
N ARG A 104 31.08 -7.36 -2.53
CA ARG A 104 32.14 -7.86 -3.40
C ARG A 104 32.49 -6.82 -4.48
N ARG A 105 33.70 -6.95 -5.06
CA ARG A 105 34.15 -6.05 -6.14
C ARG A 105 33.19 -6.06 -7.32
N GLU A 106 32.79 -7.25 -7.76
CA GLU A 106 31.92 -7.47 -8.91
C GLU A 106 30.54 -6.82 -8.70
N GLU A 107 30.00 -6.91 -7.49
CA GLU A 107 28.72 -6.29 -7.12
C GLU A 107 28.80 -4.75 -7.19
N ALA A 108 29.89 -4.17 -6.67
CA ALA A 108 30.12 -2.73 -6.71
C ALA A 108 30.35 -2.22 -8.13
N VAL A 109 31.11 -2.96 -8.95
CA VAL A 109 31.34 -2.65 -10.38
C VAL A 109 30.02 -2.65 -11.14
N LEU A 110 29.17 -3.67 -10.93
CA LEU A 110 27.88 -3.72 -11.59
C LEU A 110 26.97 -2.57 -11.15
N SER A 111 26.98 -2.20 -9.88
CA SER A 111 26.21 -1.05 -9.39
C SER A 111 26.60 0.23 -10.15
N LEU A 112 27.89 0.47 -10.36
CA LEU A 112 28.38 1.59 -11.14
C LEU A 112 28.03 1.47 -12.62
N ARG A 113 28.11 0.28 -13.22
CA ARG A 113 27.72 0.03 -14.60
C ARG A 113 26.23 0.30 -14.83
N ASN A 114 25.38 -0.15 -13.91
CA ASN A 114 23.94 0.11 -13.96
C ASN A 114 23.64 1.61 -13.80
N LEU A 115 24.34 2.30 -12.88
CA LEU A 115 24.21 3.74 -12.72
C LEU A 115 24.65 4.49 -13.99
N PHE A 116 25.75 4.06 -14.63
CA PHE A 116 26.21 4.60 -15.91
C PHE A 116 25.18 4.42 -17.01
N THR A 117 24.56 3.24 -17.10
CA THR A 117 23.50 2.96 -18.08
C THR A 117 22.31 3.89 -17.88
N PHE A 118 21.87 4.10 -16.64
CA PHE A 118 20.77 5.01 -16.35
C PHE A 118 21.09 6.47 -16.63
N THR A 119 22.26 6.95 -16.24
CA THR A 119 22.68 8.33 -16.52
C THR A 119 22.93 8.57 -18.00
N SER A 120 23.36 7.55 -18.76
CA SER A 120 23.46 7.62 -20.22
C SER A 120 22.07 7.69 -20.86
N TRP A 121 21.08 6.96 -20.32
CA TRP A 121 19.69 7.07 -20.74
C TRP A 121 19.14 8.50 -20.48
N ILE A 122 19.42 9.08 -19.29
CA ILE A 122 19.04 10.47 -18.99
C ILE A 122 19.64 11.43 -20.03
N ASP A 123 20.94 11.32 -20.27
CA ASP A 123 21.64 12.19 -21.25
C ASP A 123 21.04 12.01 -22.64
N TYR A 124 20.77 10.79 -23.07
CA TYR A 124 20.16 10.49 -24.37
C TYR A 124 18.74 11.06 -24.49
N CYS A 125 17.89 10.96 -23.46
CA CYS A 125 16.49 11.38 -23.52
C CYS A 125 16.31 12.88 -23.32
N TYR A 126 17.15 13.53 -22.50
CA TYR A 126 16.94 14.90 -22.04
C TYR A 126 18.00 15.90 -22.52
N SER A 127 19.08 15.47 -23.20
CA SER A 127 20.09 16.39 -23.72
C SER A 127 19.58 17.23 -24.91
N GLU A 128 19.96 18.50 -24.95
CA GLU A 128 19.68 19.40 -26.08
C GLU A 128 20.59 19.11 -27.28
N ASP A 129 21.84 18.72 -27.01
CA ASP A 129 22.85 18.44 -28.03
C ASP A 129 22.99 16.93 -28.27
N TYR A 130 22.00 16.33 -28.97
CA TYR A 130 22.09 14.93 -29.37
C TYR A 130 23.11 14.73 -30.50
N SER A 131 24.14 13.91 -30.25
CA SER A 131 25.03 13.39 -31.31
C SER A 131 25.00 11.85 -31.31
N SER A 132 25.16 11.22 -32.49
CA SER A 132 25.19 9.75 -32.63
C SER A 132 26.32 9.08 -31.84
N GLU A 133 27.33 9.82 -31.38
CA GLU A 133 28.40 9.34 -30.51
C GLU A 133 27.90 8.90 -29.10
N TYR A 134 26.73 9.34 -28.69
CA TYR A 134 26.15 8.94 -27.40
C TYR A 134 25.69 7.49 -27.35
N VAL A 135 25.36 6.89 -28.51
CA VAL A 135 24.80 5.52 -28.58
C VAL A 135 25.88 4.46 -28.34
N ASP A 136 27.14 4.76 -28.66
CA ASP A 136 28.26 3.80 -28.54
C ASP A 136 29.11 3.94 -27.28
N ARG A 137 28.66 4.76 -26.32
CA ARG A 137 29.38 4.99 -25.08
C ARG A 137 29.29 3.75 -24.14
N LYS A 138 30.45 3.12 -23.86
CA LYS A 138 30.55 1.95 -23.00
C LYS A 138 31.18 2.30 -21.66
N PHE A 139 30.74 1.61 -20.63
CA PHE A 139 31.37 1.66 -19.31
C PHE A 139 32.78 1.03 -19.40
N ASP A 140 33.79 1.76 -18.99
CA ASP A 140 35.17 1.31 -19.01
C ASP A 140 35.59 0.86 -17.61
N GLU A 141 35.63 -0.44 -17.39
CA GLU A 141 36.04 -1.03 -16.12
C GLU A 141 37.55 -0.85 -15.85
N SER A 142 38.38 -0.65 -16.87
CA SER A 142 39.83 -0.50 -16.71
C SER A 142 40.23 0.78 -15.95
N ILE A 143 39.33 1.75 -15.87
CA ILE A 143 39.52 2.99 -15.09
C ILE A 143 39.41 2.72 -13.58
N LEU A 144 38.74 1.63 -13.19
CA LEU A 144 38.53 1.25 -11.78
C LEU A 144 39.79 0.58 -11.25
N GLY A 145 40.40 1.14 -10.22
CA GLY A 145 41.62 0.61 -9.62
C GLY A 145 41.41 -0.75 -8.95
N ASP A 146 42.46 -1.55 -8.92
CA ASP A 146 42.50 -2.87 -8.27
C ASP A 146 42.95 -2.72 -6.83
N ASN A 147 42.09 -3.05 -5.86
CA ASN A 147 42.29 -2.71 -4.42
C ASN A 147 42.89 -3.83 -3.57
N ASP A 148 43.51 -4.85 -4.16
CA ASP A 148 44.13 -5.92 -3.38
C ASP A 148 45.34 -5.46 -2.50
N LYS A 149 45.71 -4.18 -2.57
CA LYS A 149 46.90 -3.63 -1.85
C LYS A 149 46.61 -2.63 -0.75
N LEU A 150 45.38 -2.23 -0.42
CA LEU A 150 45.09 -1.20 0.58
C LEU A 150 44.24 -1.70 1.75
N ARG A 151 44.88 -2.32 2.73
CA ARG A 151 44.31 -2.46 4.09
C ARG A 151 44.34 -1.08 4.78
N LYS A 152 43.25 -0.32 4.68
CA LYS A 152 43.07 0.92 5.45
C LYS A 152 42.65 0.63 6.88
N THR A 153 43.22 1.37 7.83
CA THR A 153 42.99 1.28 9.27
C THR A 153 41.56 1.66 9.66
N GLN A 154 41.10 1.17 10.81
CA GLN A 154 39.78 1.44 11.41
C GLN A 154 39.46 2.94 11.50
N ARG A 155 40.46 3.76 11.72
CA ARG A 155 40.38 5.22 11.86
C ARG A 155 39.98 5.92 10.55
N GLU A 156 40.45 5.44 9.41
CA GLU A 156 40.09 6.00 8.08
C GLU A 156 38.67 5.63 7.68
N LYS A 157 38.12 4.51 8.21
CA LYS A 157 36.69 4.15 8.04
C LYS A 157 35.78 5.07 8.86
N GLU A 158 36.19 5.42 10.09
CA GLU A 158 35.43 6.33 10.97
C GLU A 158 35.41 7.76 10.43
N GLU A 159 36.55 8.27 9.91
CA GLU A 159 36.61 9.57 9.23
C GLU A 159 35.74 9.61 7.96
N LEU A 160 35.71 8.51 7.22
CA LEU A 160 34.85 8.41 6.04
C LEU A 160 33.35 8.43 6.42
N PHE A 161 32.97 7.75 7.51
CA PHE A 161 31.61 7.77 8.06
C PHE A 161 31.20 9.17 8.55
N GLU A 162 32.11 9.94 9.17
CA GLU A 162 31.85 11.33 9.56
C GLU A 162 31.67 12.25 8.35
N ILE A 163 32.43 12.05 7.28
CA ILE A 163 32.28 12.79 6.03
C ILE A 163 30.94 12.44 5.36
N LEU A 164 30.53 11.18 5.44
CA LEU A 164 29.24 10.69 4.95
C LEU A 164 28.07 11.39 5.66
N SER A 165 28.09 11.43 6.99
CA SER A 165 27.03 12.05 7.79
C SER A 165 26.91 13.57 7.64
N ARG A 166 28.03 14.27 7.36
CA ARG A 166 28.02 15.71 7.04
C ARG A 166 27.46 16.02 5.65
N LYS A 167 27.68 15.11 4.68
CA LYS A 167 27.15 15.28 3.31
C LYS A 167 25.66 14.96 3.23
N ASP A 168 25.11 14.17 4.13
CA ASP A 168 23.66 13.88 4.16
C ASP A 168 22.80 15.12 4.44
N ARG A 169 23.26 16.05 5.30
CA ARG A 169 22.57 17.33 5.52
C ARG A 169 22.54 18.19 4.25
N ARG A 170 23.63 18.21 3.47
CA ARG A 170 23.68 18.98 2.21
C ARG A 170 22.83 18.35 1.11
N LEU A 171 22.56 17.04 1.21
CA LEU A 171 21.63 16.35 0.32
C LEU A 171 20.18 16.77 0.59
N GLU A 172 19.78 16.88 1.86
CA GLU A 172 18.45 17.36 2.25
C GLU A 172 18.19 18.78 1.72
N GLU A 173 19.21 19.66 1.79
CA GLU A 173 19.14 21.01 1.22
C GLU A 173 18.96 21.00 -0.31
N ILE A 174 19.69 20.14 -1.04
CA ILE A 174 19.60 20.00 -2.50
C ILE A 174 18.23 19.40 -2.91
N ILE A 175 17.73 18.47 -2.14
CA ILE A 175 16.41 17.86 -2.36
C ILE A 175 15.29 18.91 -2.21
N GLU A 176 15.40 19.78 -1.20
CA GLU A 176 14.44 20.87 -0.97
C GLU A 176 14.49 21.92 -2.11
N GLU A 177 15.70 22.24 -2.60
CA GLU A 177 15.86 23.10 -3.78
C GLU A 177 15.28 22.49 -5.06
N MET A 178 15.36 21.15 -5.24
CA MET A 178 14.76 20.45 -6.38
C MET A 178 13.23 20.52 -6.38
N LYS A 179 12.60 20.54 -5.22
CA LYS A 179 11.13 20.68 -5.09
C LYS A 179 10.59 22.00 -5.66
N THR A 180 11.42 23.03 -5.70
CA THR A 180 11.03 24.37 -6.18
C THR A 180 11.18 24.57 -7.70
N ILE A 181 11.85 23.64 -8.42
CA ILE A 181 12.11 23.74 -9.85
C ILE A 181 11.19 22.77 -10.61
N ILE A 182 9.99 23.22 -10.94
CA ILE A 182 9.12 22.50 -11.88
C ILE A 182 9.45 23.01 -13.28
N SER A 183 10.19 22.25 -14.08
CA SER A 183 10.37 22.53 -15.50
C SER A 183 9.41 21.68 -16.34
N MET A 184 8.80 22.29 -17.36
CA MET A 184 7.86 21.64 -18.27
C MET A 184 8.60 21.06 -19.48
N SER A 185 9.58 20.18 -19.30
CA SER A 185 10.23 19.47 -20.40
C SER A 185 9.69 18.04 -20.49
N SER A 186 9.32 17.61 -21.69
CA SER A 186 9.03 16.20 -21.98
C SER A 186 10.28 15.54 -22.55
N PRO A 187 10.52 14.23 -22.32
CA PRO A 187 11.62 13.52 -22.91
C PRO A 187 11.48 13.50 -24.44
N TYR A 188 12.60 13.60 -25.14
CA TYR A 188 12.60 13.40 -26.60
C TYR A 188 12.23 11.94 -26.89
N SER A 189 11.32 11.71 -27.85
CA SER A 189 10.91 10.34 -28.25
C SER A 189 12.08 9.66 -29.00
N ARG A 190 12.91 8.94 -28.24
CA ARG A 190 14.09 8.21 -28.71
C ARG A 190 14.11 6.82 -28.11
N THR A 191 14.68 5.83 -28.81
CA THR A 191 14.82 4.45 -28.34
C THR A 191 16.26 4.20 -27.89
N TYR A 192 16.47 3.94 -26.61
CA TYR A 192 17.77 3.60 -26.03
C TYR A 192 17.97 2.08 -26.02
N LYS A 193 19.17 1.60 -26.43
CA LYS A 193 19.52 0.18 -26.35
C LYS A 193 20.34 -0.08 -25.10
N VAL A 194 19.85 -1.01 -24.28
CA VAL A 194 20.55 -1.47 -23.07
C VAL A 194 21.44 -2.66 -23.43
N ASP A 195 22.70 -2.67 -22.93
CA ASP A 195 23.66 -3.76 -23.19
C ASP A 195 23.17 -5.09 -22.61
N GLU A 196 23.42 -6.19 -23.32
CA GLU A 196 23.13 -7.56 -22.87
C GLU A 196 24.12 -7.98 -21.78
N ILE A 197 23.60 -8.68 -20.77
CA ILE A 197 24.38 -9.28 -19.68
C ILE A 197 24.45 -10.78 -19.94
N SER A 198 25.63 -11.39 -19.76
CA SER A 198 25.82 -12.83 -19.96
C SER A 198 25.05 -13.66 -18.93
N GLU A 199 24.77 -14.93 -19.21
CA GLU A 199 24.09 -15.85 -18.29
C GLU A 199 24.87 -16.05 -16.99
N PHE A 200 26.20 -16.15 -17.09
CA PHE A 200 27.06 -16.26 -15.91
C PHE A 200 27.01 -15.00 -15.04
N GLU A 201 27.07 -13.79 -15.64
CA GLU A 201 26.91 -12.52 -14.90
C GLU A 201 25.50 -12.38 -14.31
N THR A 202 24.47 -12.86 -15.02
CA THR A 202 23.08 -12.87 -14.53
C THR A 202 22.97 -13.70 -13.25
N ARG A 203 23.50 -14.92 -13.25
CA ARG A 203 23.49 -15.79 -12.07
C ARG A 203 24.25 -15.15 -10.92
N LYS A 204 25.52 -14.82 -11.13
CA LYS A 204 26.42 -14.33 -10.09
C LYS A 204 25.97 -13.06 -9.42
N ILE A 205 25.22 -12.23 -10.10
CA ILE A 205 25.01 -10.85 -9.66
C ILE A 205 23.56 -10.60 -9.25
N TYR A 206 22.61 -11.01 -10.06
CA TYR A 206 21.18 -10.75 -9.77
C TYR A 206 20.57 -11.85 -8.91
N ILE A 207 20.86 -13.11 -9.23
CA ILE A 207 20.25 -14.25 -8.55
C ILE A 207 20.90 -14.49 -7.19
N ASP A 208 22.23 -14.45 -7.10
CA ASP A 208 22.95 -14.57 -5.83
C ASP A 208 22.51 -13.51 -4.82
N LEU A 209 22.40 -12.24 -5.25
CA LEU A 209 21.93 -11.16 -4.38
C LEU A 209 20.49 -11.43 -3.89
N ASN A 210 19.60 -11.89 -4.78
CA ASN A 210 18.22 -12.18 -4.40
C ASN A 210 18.15 -13.35 -3.40
N LEU A 211 18.94 -14.40 -3.60
CA LEU A 211 19.07 -15.55 -2.69
C LEU A 211 19.59 -15.09 -1.31
N GLU A 212 20.68 -14.31 -1.26
CA GLU A 212 21.25 -13.80 -0.02
C GLU A 212 20.26 -12.93 0.75
N LEU A 213 19.56 -11.99 0.07
CA LEU A 213 18.52 -11.15 0.67
C LEU A 213 17.32 -11.95 1.18
N SER A 214 17.02 -13.11 0.55
CA SER A 214 15.99 -14.03 1.01
C SER A 214 16.47 -14.96 2.13
N GLY A 215 17.75 -14.85 2.52
CA GLY A 215 18.34 -15.52 3.67
C GLY A 215 19.05 -16.83 3.37
N TRP A 216 19.25 -17.18 2.10
CA TRP A 216 20.00 -18.34 1.69
C TRP A 216 21.51 -18.13 1.81
N GLN A 217 22.24 -19.19 2.14
CA GLN A 217 23.70 -19.21 2.23
C GLN A 217 24.26 -20.07 1.09
N ILE A 218 24.81 -19.41 0.06
CA ILE A 218 25.39 -20.11 -1.10
C ILE A 218 26.59 -20.94 -0.62
N GLY A 219 26.64 -22.20 -1.06
CA GLY A 219 27.63 -23.17 -0.62
C GLY A 219 27.27 -23.93 0.67
N LYS A 220 26.12 -23.62 1.30
CA LYS A 220 25.68 -24.32 2.52
C LYS A 220 24.28 -24.93 2.34
N ASP A 221 23.24 -24.12 2.27
CA ASP A 221 21.84 -24.55 2.07
C ASP A 221 21.30 -24.16 0.68
N CYS A 222 22.07 -23.44 -0.11
CA CYS A 222 21.90 -23.20 -1.52
C CYS A 222 23.14 -23.72 -2.25
N LEU A 223 23.00 -24.80 -3.01
CA LEU A 223 24.12 -25.41 -3.76
C LEU A 223 23.98 -25.08 -5.25
N GLU A 224 25.12 -24.75 -5.88
CA GLU A 224 25.22 -24.38 -7.30
C GLU A 224 25.64 -25.64 -8.12
N GLU A 225 25.22 -25.67 -9.40
CA GLU A 225 25.64 -26.68 -10.40
C GLU A 225 25.47 -28.14 -9.89
N VAL A 226 24.31 -28.41 -9.25
CA VAL A 226 24.05 -29.72 -8.63
C VAL A 226 23.80 -30.77 -9.70
N PRO A 227 24.61 -31.86 -9.79
CA PRO A 227 24.37 -32.95 -10.73
C PRO A 227 23.11 -33.73 -10.34
N VAL A 228 22.27 -34.03 -11.32
CA VAL A 228 21.07 -34.88 -11.17
C VAL A 228 21.09 -35.98 -12.20
N SER A 229 20.66 -37.17 -11.79
CA SER A 229 20.58 -38.36 -12.62
C SER A 229 19.18 -38.56 -13.22
N ASN A 230 19.02 -39.56 -14.08
CA ASN A 230 17.74 -39.93 -14.69
C ASN A 230 17.11 -38.82 -15.58
N MET A 231 17.96 -38.02 -16.21
CA MET A 231 17.50 -37.01 -17.19
C MET A 231 17.18 -37.69 -18.53
N ASP A 232 16.07 -37.24 -19.13
CA ASP A 232 15.70 -37.67 -20.50
C ASP A 232 16.53 -36.85 -21.54
N ASN A 233 17.86 -37.05 -21.46
CA ASN A 233 18.82 -36.51 -22.40
C ASN A 233 19.84 -37.56 -22.75
N GLY A 234 20.61 -37.36 -23.82
CA GLY A 234 21.57 -38.38 -24.31
C GLY A 234 22.67 -38.77 -23.32
N SER A 235 22.93 -38.01 -22.25
CA SER A 235 23.92 -38.29 -21.20
C SER A 235 23.29 -38.90 -19.93
N GLY A 236 21.99 -38.81 -19.75
CA GLY A 236 21.29 -39.23 -18.54
C GLY A 236 21.61 -38.35 -17.30
N ILE A 237 22.42 -37.30 -17.44
CA ILE A 237 22.88 -36.42 -16.36
C ILE A 237 22.54 -34.99 -16.74
N GLY A 238 22.06 -34.20 -15.76
CA GLY A 238 21.86 -32.75 -15.85
C GLY A 238 22.53 -32.01 -14.68
N PHE A 239 22.65 -30.70 -14.81
CA PHE A 239 23.18 -29.84 -13.77
C PHE A 239 22.16 -28.74 -13.48
N VAL A 240 21.69 -28.71 -12.23
CA VAL A 240 20.73 -27.69 -11.78
C VAL A 240 21.51 -26.44 -11.37
N ASP A 241 21.14 -25.29 -11.89
CA ASP A 241 21.83 -24.02 -11.57
C ASP A 241 21.93 -23.79 -10.08
N TYR A 242 20.77 -23.92 -9.35
CA TYR A 242 20.75 -23.88 -7.87
C TYR A 242 19.71 -24.87 -7.34
N VAL A 243 20.07 -25.57 -6.25
CA VAL A 243 19.14 -26.34 -5.43
C VAL A 243 19.14 -25.82 -4.02
N LEU A 244 17.94 -25.54 -3.51
CA LEU A 244 17.70 -24.98 -2.19
C LEU A 244 17.27 -26.10 -1.24
N TYR A 245 18.03 -26.31 -0.15
CA TYR A 245 17.82 -27.40 0.78
C TYR A 245 17.24 -26.97 2.11
N GLY A 246 16.34 -27.77 2.65
CA GLY A 246 15.83 -27.66 4.02
C GLY A 246 16.87 -28.11 5.06
N ASP A 247 16.58 -27.86 6.33
CA ASP A 247 17.42 -28.29 7.43
C ASP A 247 17.45 -29.84 7.60
N ASP A 248 16.48 -30.54 7.01
CA ASP A 248 16.39 -32.00 6.91
C ASP A 248 17.20 -32.61 5.74
N GLY A 249 17.86 -31.76 4.94
CA GLY A 249 18.63 -32.14 3.77
C GLY A 249 17.79 -32.48 2.53
N ASN A 250 16.47 -32.30 2.57
CA ASN A 250 15.61 -32.49 1.41
C ASN A 250 15.61 -31.24 0.52
N PRO A 251 15.53 -31.40 -0.82
CA PRO A 251 15.41 -30.26 -1.73
C PRO A 251 14.04 -29.61 -1.58
N LEU A 252 14.04 -28.31 -1.23
CA LEU A 252 12.84 -27.49 -1.12
C LEU A 252 12.46 -26.86 -2.46
N ALA A 253 13.47 -26.43 -3.23
CA ALA A 253 13.25 -25.83 -4.55
C ALA A 253 14.43 -26.03 -5.49
N VAL A 254 14.13 -25.98 -6.79
CA VAL A 254 15.11 -25.83 -7.88
C VAL A 254 15.00 -24.45 -8.49
N VAL A 255 16.12 -23.86 -8.89
CA VAL A 255 16.16 -22.58 -9.60
C VAL A 255 16.93 -22.77 -10.89
N GLU A 256 16.28 -22.52 -12.01
CA GLU A 256 16.85 -22.51 -13.35
C GLU A 256 17.07 -21.09 -13.84
N ALA A 257 18.25 -20.75 -14.25
CA ALA A 257 18.67 -19.42 -14.69
C ALA A 257 18.80 -19.32 -16.22
N LYS A 258 18.45 -18.18 -16.77
CA LYS A 258 18.68 -17.83 -18.18
C LYS A 258 19.31 -16.45 -18.29
N LYS A 259 19.84 -16.10 -19.44
CA LYS A 259 20.37 -14.76 -19.73
C LYS A 259 19.31 -13.70 -19.54
N THR A 260 19.69 -12.50 -19.11
CA THR A 260 18.77 -11.35 -18.92
C THR A 260 17.99 -10.98 -20.18
N SER A 261 18.57 -11.16 -21.36
CA SER A 261 17.94 -10.89 -22.66
C SER A 261 16.96 -11.96 -23.13
N VAL A 262 16.84 -13.07 -22.39
CA VAL A 262 16.03 -14.23 -22.79
C VAL A 262 14.86 -14.39 -21.84
N SER A 263 13.68 -14.75 -22.38
CA SER A 263 12.52 -15.05 -21.53
C SER A 263 12.83 -16.24 -20.61
N PRO A 264 12.62 -16.10 -19.29
CA PRO A 264 12.88 -17.20 -18.35
C PRO A 264 12.01 -18.43 -18.62
N ARG A 265 10.87 -18.29 -19.28
CA ARG A 265 9.98 -19.40 -19.67
C ARG A 265 10.64 -20.46 -20.55
N ILE A 266 11.74 -20.13 -21.23
CA ILE A 266 12.51 -21.11 -22.01
C ILE A 266 13.11 -22.18 -21.08
N GLY A 267 13.49 -21.83 -19.84
CA GLY A 267 13.99 -22.77 -18.83
C GLY A 267 12.93 -23.63 -18.15
N LYS A 268 11.64 -23.34 -18.36
CA LYS A 268 10.53 -24.00 -17.65
C LYS A 268 10.55 -25.55 -17.78
N VAL A 269 10.71 -26.07 -18.97
CA VAL A 269 10.70 -27.54 -19.22
C VAL A 269 11.91 -28.16 -18.54
N GLN A 270 13.08 -27.56 -18.67
CA GLN A 270 14.32 -28.02 -18.05
C GLN A 270 14.21 -28.04 -16.53
N ALA A 271 13.71 -26.97 -15.92
CA ALA A 271 13.49 -26.87 -14.48
C ALA A 271 12.51 -27.92 -13.97
N LYS A 272 11.47 -28.27 -14.75
CA LYS A 272 10.53 -29.34 -14.42
C LYS A 272 11.22 -30.69 -14.42
N MET A 273 12.03 -30.99 -15.44
CA MET A 273 12.79 -32.27 -15.51
C MET A 273 13.75 -32.38 -14.33
N TYR A 274 14.40 -31.32 -13.90
CA TYR A 274 15.25 -31.30 -12.71
C TYR A 274 14.46 -31.59 -11.43
N ALA A 275 13.29 -31.01 -11.29
CA ALA A 275 12.42 -31.29 -10.15
C ALA A 275 11.94 -32.75 -10.12
N GLU A 276 11.65 -33.33 -11.29
CA GLU A 276 11.30 -34.76 -11.44
C GLU A 276 12.47 -35.67 -11.04
N ALA A 277 13.69 -35.36 -11.48
CA ALA A 277 14.89 -36.11 -11.12
C ALA A 277 15.16 -36.10 -9.61
N LEU A 278 15.08 -34.92 -8.99
CA LEU A 278 15.27 -34.77 -7.54
C LEU A 278 14.13 -35.42 -6.73
N GLU A 279 12.90 -35.42 -7.22
CA GLU A 279 11.79 -36.14 -6.59
C GLU A 279 12.03 -37.65 -6.58
N LEU A 280 12.54 -38.21 -7.68
CA LEU A 280 12.91 -39.65 -7.76
C LEU A 280 14.05 -40.00 -6.80
N GLU A 281 15.00 -39.07 -6.59
CA GLU A 281 16.16 -39.29 -5.72
C GLU A 281 15.84 -39.12 -4.23
N HIS A 282 15.05 -38.09 -3.88
CA HIS A 282 14.78 -37.69 -2.48
C HIS A 282 13.36 -38.05 -2.00
N GLY A 283 12.44 -38.43 -2.88
CA GLY A 283 11.04 -38.71 -2.54
C GLY A 283 10.21 -37.49 -2.21
N VAL A 284 10.71 -36.27 -2.48
CA VAL A 284 10.03 -35.00 -2.23
C VAL A 284 10.08 -34.16 -3.50
N ARG A 285 8.90 -33.68 -3.95
CA ARG A 285 8.79 -32.78 -5.10
C ARG A 285 9.24 -31.36 -4.72
N PRO A 286 10.38 -30.86 -5.22
CA PRO A 286 10.79 -29.46 -4.97
C PRO A 286 9.91 -28.50 -5.75
N VAL A 287 9.77 -27.29 -5.22
CA VAL A 287 9.13 -26.15 -5.91
C VAL A 287 10.05 -25.70 -7.05
N ILE A 288 9.46 -25.33 -8.18
CA ILE A 288 10.21 -24.92 -9.36
C ILE A 288 10.27 -23.39 -9.43
N PHE A 289 11.48 -22.85 -9.48
CA PHE A 289 11.73 -21.47 -9.90
C PHE A 289 12.49 -21.44 -11.20
N TYR A 290 12.16 -20.51 -12.07
CA TYR A 290 12.97 -20.20 -13.24
C TYR A 290 13.01 -18.69 -13.45
N THR A 291 14.19 -18.17 -13.82
CA THR A 291 14.46 -16.73 -13.82
C THR A 291 15.51 -16.36 -14.87
N ASN A 292 15.50 -15.10 -15.28
CA ASN A 292 16.60 -14.48 -16.01
C ASN A 292 17.32 -13.40 -15.17
N GLY A 293 17.17 -13.46 -13.85
CA GLY A 293 17.71 -12.49 -12.90
C GLY A 293 16.84 -11.22 -12.77
N ILE A 294 15.90 -11.02 -13.65
CA ILE A 294 14.97 -9.90 -13.73
C ILE A 294 13.55 -10.37 -13.43
N ASP A 295 13.04 -11.25 -14.27
CA ASP A 295 11.76 -11.90 -14.10
C ASP A 295 11.94 -13.21 -13.35
N TYR A 296 11.22 -13.38 -12.28
CA TYR A 296 11.14 -14.60 -11.48
C TYR A 296 9.78 -15.23 -11.66
N TYR A 297 9.76 -16.54 -11.86
CA TYR A 297 8.54 -17.34 -11.89
C TYR A 297 8.63 -18.45 -10.87
N ILE A 298 7.54 -18.67 -10.15
CA ILE A 298 7.34 -19.85 -9.30
C ILE A 298 6.33 -20.77 -9.97
N TRP A 299 6.61 -22.06 -9.94
CA TRP A 299 5.70 -23.09 -10.40
C TRP A 299 5.64 -24.23 -9.40
N ASP A 300 4.57 -24.21 -8.66
CA ASP A 300 4.16 -25.32 -7.81
C ASP A 300 3.24 -26.21 -8.64
N ASP A 301 3.85 -27.07 -9.44
CA ASP A 301 3.16 -27.85 -10.48
C ASP A 301 2.20 -28.92 -9.97
N THR A 302 2.10 -29.08 -8.66
CA THR A 302 1.11 -29.95 -8.02
C THR A 302 -0.19 -29.22 -7.68
N ASP A 303 -0.13 -27.94 -7.33
CA ASP A 303 -1.28 -27.20 -6.81
C ASP A 303 -1.73 -26.03 -7.71
N TYR A 304 -0.79 -25.31 -8.33
CA TYR A 304 -1.07 -24.08 -9.06
C TYR A 304 -0.29 -23.97 -10.38
N PRO A 305 -0.84 -23.29 -11.40
CA PRO A 305 -0.09 -22.94 -12.60
C PRO A 305 1.06 -21.97 -12.25
N GLU A 306 2.02 -21.88 -13.18
CA GLU A 306 3.11 -20.92 -13.06
C GLU A 306 2.63 -19.49 -12.90
N ARG A 307 3.37 -18.69 -12.10
CA ARG A 307 3.07 -17.29 -11.90
C ARG A 307 4.33 -16.46 -11.68
N LYS A 308 4.27 -15.20 -12.07
CA LYS A 308 5.35 -14.24 -11.85
C LYS A 308 5.40 -13.85 -10.37
N VAL A 309 6.62 -13.80 -9.82
CA VAL A 309 6.91 -13.36 -8.44
C VAL A 309 8.08 -12.37 -8.45
N THR A 310 8.29 -11.66 -7.36
CA THR A 310 9.34 -10.63 -7.26
C THR A 310 10.70 -11.17 -6.85
N GLY A 311 10.81 -12.47 -6.55
CA GLY A 311 12.07 -13.09 -6.15
C GLY A 311 11.87 -14.52 -5.63
N ILE A 312 12.96 -15.11 -5.16
CA ILE A 312 12.98 -16.47 -4.60
C ILE A 312 12.50 -16.42 -3.14
N TYR A 313 11.77 -17.43 -2.72
CA TYR A 313 11.24 -17.56 -1.37
C TYR A 313 12.35 -17.88 -0.36
N SER A 314 12.16 -17.47 0.89
CA SER A 314 13.03 -17.88 1.99
C SER A 314 12.87 -19.38 2.32
N LYS A 315 13.85 -19.96 3.02
CA LYS A 315 13.76 -21.33 3.53
C LYS A 315 12.47 -21.56 4.32
N LYS A 316 12.16 -20.66 5.25
CA LYS A 316 10.96 -20.72 6.10
C LYS A 316 9.66 -20.70 5.29
N ASP A 317 9.62 -19.92 4.20
CA ASP A 317 8.43 -19.83 3.34
C ASP A 317 8.25 -21.13 2.54
N LEU A 318 9.34 -21.71 1.99
CA LEU A 318 9.30 -22.99 1.28
C LEU A 318 8.93 -24.17 2.18
N GLU A 319 9.48 -24.21 3.40
CA GLU A 319 9.10 -25.22 4.41
C GLU A 319 7.61 -25.07 4.78
N SER A 320 7.12 -23.85 4.96
CA SER A 320 5.71 -23.58 5.22
C SER A 320 4.82 -24.01 4.05
N LEU A 321 5.25 -23.74 2.81
CA LEU A 321 4.55 -24.18 1.60
C LEU A 321 4.46 -25.71 1.53
N ASN A 322 5.57 -26.41 1.74
CA ASN A 322 5.61 -27.87 1.75
C ASN A 322 4.76 -28.48 2.87
N PHE A 323 4.76 -27.85 4.06
CA PHE A 323 3.90 -28.27 5.16
C PHE A 323 2.41 -28.15 4.77
N LYS A 324 2.02 -27.01 4.18
CA LYS A 324 0.64 -26.80 3.72
C LYS A 324 0.22 -27.81 2.67
N LYS A 325 1.06 -28.08 1.67
CA LYS A 325 0.79 -29.10 0.63
C LYS A 325 0.44 -30.47 1.23
N LYS A 326 1.20 -30.90 2.24
CA LYS A 326 1.01 -32.21 2.89
C LYS A 326 -0.21 -32.26 3.83
N ASN A 327 -0.60 -31.14 4.45
CA ASN A 327 -1.57 -31.11 5.54
C ASN A 327 -2.85 -30.32 5.22
N LYS A 328 -2.98 -29.79 4.02
CA LYS A 328 -4.12 -29.04 3.54
C LYS A 328 -5.39 -29.90 3.53
N MET A 329 -6.44 -29.43 4.18
CA MET A 329 -7.74 -30.12 4.22
C MET A 329 -8.73 -29.43 3.29
N SER A 330 -9.69 -30.18 2.74
CA SER A 330 -10.74 -29.62 1.88
C SER A 330 -11.52 -28.51 2.57
N LEU A 331 -11.89 -27.47 1.81
CA LEU A 331 -12.72 -26.36 2.28
C LEU A 331 -14.22 -26.61 2.08
N LYS A 332 -14.60 -27.79 1.54
CA LYS A 332 -16.00 -28.19 1.47
C LYS A 332 -16.54 -28.45 2.86
N ASP A 333 -17.78 -28.11 3.07
CA ASP A 333 -18.48 -28.23 4.36
C ASP A 333 -17.69 -27.62 5.52
N PRO A 334 -17.44 -26.28 5.51
CA PRO A 334 -16.68 -25.62 6.53
C PRO A 334 -17.43 -25.65 7.87
N ASP A 335 -16.69 -25.99 8.93
CA ASP A 335 -17.19 -25.85 10.31
C ASP A 335 -17.11 -24.38 10.71
N ILE A 336 -18.20 -23.62 10.46
CA ILE A 336 -18.33 -22.20 10.78
C ILE A 336 -18.76 -22.09 12.24
N LYS A 337 -18.01 -21.33 13.03
CA LYS A 337 -18.31 -21.10 14.44
C LYS A 337 -19.41 -20.07 14.61
N ASP A 338 -20.55 -20.47 15.19
CA ASP A 338 -21.69 -19.59 15.45
C ASP A 338 -21.35 -18.39 16.33
N GLU A 339 -20.37 -18.54 17.24
CA GLU A 339 -19.88 -17.45 18.10
C GLU A 339 -19.18 -16.33 17.33
N ILE A 340 -18.60 -16.64 16.15
CA ILE A 340 -18.00 -15.63 15.27
C ILE A 340 -19.05 -15.08 14.31
N THR A 341 -19.82 -15.96 13.65
CA THR A 341 -20.87 -15.56 12.72
C THR A 341 -21.96 -16.62 12.58
N ASN A 342 -23.21 -16.19 12.64
CA ASN A 342 -24.40 -17.07 12.55
C ASN A 342 -25.45 -16.55 11.56
N ARG A 343 -25.19 -15.45 10.83
CA ARG A 343 -26.14 -14.86 9.89
C ARG A 343 -26.05 -15.57 8.54
N ALA A 344 -27.19 -15.93 7.96
CA ALA A 344 -27.26 -16.70 6.73
C ALA A 344 -26.43 -16.12 5.56
N TYR A 345 -26.53 -14.82 5.35
CA TYR A 345 -25.77 -14.15 4.29
C TYR A 345 -24.25 -14.16 4.55
N GLN A 346 -23.80 -14.10 5.81
CA GLN A 346 -22.37 -14.20 6.15
C GLN A 346 -21.88 -15.63 5.90
N ILE A 347 -22.66 -16.64 6.26
CA ILE A 347 -22.37 -18.04 5.98
C ILE A 347 -22.25 -18.25 4.47
N GLU A 348 -23.16 -17.69 3.68
CA GLU A 348 -23.08 -17.75 2.22
C GLU A 348 -21.81 -17.04 1.69
N ALA A 349 -21.49 -15.84 2.17
CA ALA A 349 -20.28 -15.12 1.79
C ALA A 349 -19.01 -15.94 2.06
N ILE A 350 -18.90 -16.55 3.26
CA ILE A 350 -17.79 -17.43 3.65
C ILE A 350 -17.72 -18.61 2.69
N THR A 351 -18.83 -19.30 2.46
CA THR A 351 -18.90 -20.47 1.59
C THR A 351 -18.44 -20.14 0.16
N ARG A 352 -18.90 -19.02 -0.41
CA ARG A 352 -18.51 -18.57 -1.76
C ARG A 352 -16.98 -18.31 -1.86
N VAL A 353 -16.39 -17.66 -0.86
CA VAL A 353 -14.93 -17.43 -0.83
C VAL A 353 -14.17 -18.75 -0.73
N LEU A 354 -14.59 -19.65 0.16
CA LEU A 354 -13.94 -20.95 0.34
C LEU A 354 -14.06 -21.82 -0.91
N GLU A 355 -15.22 -21.85 -1.58
CA GLU A 355 -15.42 -22.52 -2.87
C GLU A 355 -14.51 -21.97 -3.96
N ALA A 356 -14.33 -20.64 -4.02
CA ALA A 356 -13.43 -20.01 -4.97
C ALA A 356 -11.98 -20.48 -4.75
N TYR A 357 -11.51 -20.48 -3.50
CA TYR A 357 -10.17 -20.94 -3.17
C TYR A 357 -10.00 -22.45 -3.41
N GLU A 358 -10.99 -23.26 -3.06
CA GLU A 358 -10.95 -24.73 -3.34
C GLU A 358 -10.86 -25.03 -4.84
N LYS A 359 -11.46 -24.19 -5.70
CA LYS A 359 -11.37 -24.30 -7.17
C LYS A 359 -10.05 -23.79 -7.74
N GLY A 360 -9.12 -23.30 -6.90
CA GLY A 360 -7.81 -22.79 -7.31
C GLY A 360 -7.79 -21.29 -7.66
N HIS A 361 -8.91 -20.57 -7.49
CA HIS A 361 -8.87 -19.10 -7.55
C HIS A 361 -8.09 -18.57 -6.36
N ARG A 362 -7.25 -17.57 -6.60
CA ARG A 362 -6.41 -16.99 -5.54
C ARG A 362 -6.95 -15.67 -4.99
N LYS A 363 -8.02 -15.16 -5.57
CA LYS A 363 -8.57 -13.84 -5.26
C LYS A 363 -10.07 -13.93 -5.07
N ALA A 364 -10.58 -13.20 -4.10
CA ALA A 364 -12.01 -13.10 -3.81
C ALA A 364 -12.37 -11.67 -3.39
N LEU A 365 -13.55 -11.19 -3.78
CA LEU A 365 -14.06 -9.86 -3.45
C LEU A 365 -15.43 -9.98 -2.80
N LEU A 366 -15.55 -9.49 -1.56
CA LEU A 366 -16.79 -9.38 -0.82
C LEU A 366 -17.31 -7.93 -0.88
N VAL A 367 -18.46 -7.76 -1.47
CA VAL A 367 -19.22 -6.51 -1.52
C VAL A 367 -20.34 -6.59 -0.50
N MET A 368 -20.18 -5.91 0.64
CA MET A 368 -21.15 -6.02 1.75
C MET A 368 -21.42 -4.63 2.31
N ALA A 369 -22.68 -4.29 2.50
CA ALA A 369 -23.10 -3.00 3.06
C ALA A 369 -22.36 -2.64 4.35
N THR A 370 -22.16 -1.36 4.61
CA THR A 370 -21.61 -0.90 5.89
C THR A 370 -22.54 -1.37 7.01
N GLY A 371 -21.94 -2.00 8.02
CA GLY A 371 -22.75 -2.50 9.13
C GLY A 371 -23.18 -3.96 9.02
N SER A 372 -23.02 -4.61 7.88
CA SER A 372 -23.38 -6.03 7.69
C SER A 372 -22.37 -7.02 8.29
N GLY A 373 -21.25 -6.54 8.86
CA GLY A 373 -20.27 -7.40 9.53
C GLY A 373 -19.17 -7.96 8.64
N LYS A 374 -18.70 -7.20 7.64
CA LYS A 374 -17.55 -7.55 6.78
C LYS A 374 -16.35 -8.11 7.56
N THR A 375 -15.96 -7.44 8.63
CA THR A 375 -14.81 -7.84 9.46
C THR A 375 -15.05 -9.20 10.13
N ARG A 376 -16.27 -9.46 10.65
CA ARG A 376 -16.63 -10.77 11.23
C ARG A 376 -16.58 -11.90 10.19
N THR A 377 -17.08 -11.63 8.97
CA THR A 377 -16.98 -12.56 7.85
C THR A 377 -15.53 -12.88 7.52
N ALA A 378 -14.64 -11.87 7.48
CA ALA A 378 -13.23 -12.07 7.25
C ALA A 378 -12.55 -12.87 8.39
N ILE A 379 -12.92 -12.62 9.67
CA ILE A 379 -12.43 -13.38 10.82
C ILE A 379 -12.78 -14.86 10.71
N SER A 380 -14.04 -15.19 10.35
CA SER A 380 -14.46 -16.58 10.11
C SER A 380 -13.68 -17.24 8.98
N ILE A 381 -13.45 -16.54 7.87
CA ILE A 381 -12.64 -17.04 6.76
C ILE A 381 -11.21 -17.37 7.22
N VAL A 382 -10.58 -16.46 7.98
CA VAL A 382 -9.22 -16.69 8.53
C VAL A 382 -9.20 -17.88 9.49
N ASP A 383 -10.19 -18.00 10.38
CA ASP A 383 -10.31 -19.14 11.31
C ASP A 383 -10.35 -20.47 10.56
N ILE A 384 -11.20 -20.58 9.54
CA ILE A 384 -11.36 -21.80 8.73
C ILE A 384 -10.09 -22.11 7.95
N LEU A 385 -9.54 -21.13 7.22
CA LEU A 385 -8.34 -21.32 6.42
C LEU A 385 -7.14 -21.71 7.28
N THR A 386 -7.02 -21.17 8.49
CA THR A 386 -5.94 -21.52 9.43
C THR A 386 -6.15 -22.94 9.97
N ARG A 387 -7.34 -23.30 10.42
CA ARG A 387 -7.66 -24.65 10.93
C ARG A 387 -7.51 -25.75 9.85
N ARG A 388 -7.77 -25.38 8.59
CA ARG A 388 -7.67 -26.29 7.44
C ARG A 388 -6.28 -26.29 6.79
N ASN A 389 -5.26 -25.65 7.39
CA ASN A 389 -3.87 -25.54 6.95
C ASN A 389 -3.70 -24.91 5.54
N TRP A 390 -4.63 -24.03 5.13
CA TRP A 390 -4.49 -23.27 3.90
C TRP A 390 -3.63 -22.03 4.11
N VAL A 391 -3.70 -21.44 5.29
CA VAL A 391 -3.06 -20.18 5.64
C VAL A 391 -2.37 -20.30 6.99
N LYS A 392 -1.15 -19.78 7.07
CA LYS A 392 -0.36 -19.67 8.28
C LYS A 392 -0.14 -18.21 8.68
N ASN A 393 0.30 -17.39 7.73
CA ASN A 393 0.58 -15.98 7.94
C ASN A 393 -0.39 -15.12 7.15
N VAL A 394 -0.99 -14.14 7.83
CA VAL A 394 -2.01 -13.23 7.27
C VAL A 394 -1.54 -11.79 7.37
N LEU A 395 -1.75 -11.01 6.32
CA LEU A 395 -1.59 -9.56 6.32
C LEU A 395 -2.97 -8.90 6.21
N PHE A 396 -3.28 -7.99 7.12
CA PHE A 396 -4.45 -7.13 7.05
C PHE A 396 -4.03 -5.70 6.73
N LEU A 397 -4.55 -5.16 5.64
CA LEU A 397 -4.27 -3.81 5.16
C LEU A 397 -5.50 -2.92 5.21
N ALA A 398 -5.33 -1.73 5.77
CA ALA A 398 -6.32 -0.66 5.71
C ALA A 398 -5.64 0.69 5.44
N ASP A 399 -6.41 1.68 4.99
CA ASP A 399 -5.87 3.01 4.64
C ASP A 399 -5.57 3.88 5.86
N ARG A 400 -6.22 3.63 7.01
CA ARG A 400 -6.14 4.46 8.23
C ARG A 400 -5.71 3.67 9.46
N LYS A 401 -4.90 4.30 10.31
CA LYS A 401 -4.43 3.74 11.58
C LYS A 401 -5.58 3.30 12.50
N ALA A 402 -6.66 4.08 12.55
CA ALA A 402 -7.85 3.75 13.35
C ALA A 402 -8.51 2.44 12.91
N LEU A 403 -8.64 2.20 11.59
CA LEU A 403 -9.17 0.94 11.04
C LEU A 403 -8.27 -0.25 11.35
N VAL A 404 -6.96 -0.07 11.26
CA VAL A 404 -5.97 -1.09 11.64
C VAL A 404 -6.11 -1.47 13.10
N LYS A 405 -6.23 -0.49 14.01
CA LYS A 405 -6.41 -0.71 15.46
C LYS A 405 -7.72 -1.44 15.75
N GLN A 406 -8.82 -0.99 15.14
CA GLN A 406 -10.14 -1.60 15.30
C GLN A 406 -10.18 -3.04 14.77
N ALA A 407 -9.61 -3.29 13.59
CA ALA A 407 -9.54 -4.63 13.03
C ALA A 407 -8.74 -5.56 13.95
N LYS A 408 -7.55 -5.14 14.43
CA LYS A 408 -6.74 -5.93 15.37
C LYS A 408 -7.53 -6.26 16.64
N GLN A 409 -8.28 -5.31 17.19
CA GLN A 409 -9.11 -5.53 18.39
C GLN A 409 -10.19 -6.58 18.13
N ASN A 410 -10.92 -6.48 17.00
CA ASN A 410 -11.95 -7.44 16.62
C ASN A 410 -11.38 -8.85 16.41
N PHE A 411 -10.22 -8.97 15.76
CA PHE A 411 -9.54 -10.25 15.59
C PHE A 411 -9.08 -10.84 16.93
N ASN A 412 -8.57 -10.02 17.84
CA ASN A 412 -8.15 -10.46 19.16
C ASN A 412 -9.32 -10.99 20.01
N GLU A 413 -10.49 -10.37 19.90
CA GLU A 413 -11.71 -10.77 20.59
C GLU A 413 -12.22 -12.13 20.13
N HIS A 414 -12.21 -12.39 18.82
CA HIS A 414 -12.79 -13.60 18.24
C HIS A 414 -11.78 -14.73 17.98
N LEU A 415 -10.50 -14.42 17.86
CA LEU A 415 -9.40 -15.37 17.65
C LEU A 415 -8.25 -15.13 18.63
N PRO A 416 -8.47 -15.25 19.95
CA PRO A 416 -7.47 -14.92 20.97
C PRO A 416 -6.24 -15.82 20.96
N SER A 417 -6.31 -16.99 20.31
CA SER A 417 -5.18 -17.90 20.13
C SER A 417 -4.23 -17.52 19.00
N LEU A 418 -4.62 -16.58 18.15
CA LEU A 418 -3.82 -16.11 17.03
C LEU A 418 -2.88 -14.99 17.50
N SER A 419 -1.57 -15.12 17.26
CA SER A 419 -0.63 -14.03 17.55
C SER A 419 -0.82 -12.88 16.57
N LEU A 420 -1.02 -11.66 17.11
CA LEU A 420 -1.36 -10.46 16.37
C LEU A 420 -0.32 -9.36 16.59
N CYS A 421 0.16 -8.75 15.52
CA CYS A 421 1.06 -7.60 15.58
C CYS A 421 0.46 -6.42 14.80
N ASN A 422 0.46 -5.22 15.40
CA ASN A 422 0.24 -3.97 14.71
C ASN A 422 1.59 -3.37 14.33
N LEU A 423 1.93 -3.38 13.07
CA LEU A 423 3.22 -2.91 12.58
C LEU A 423 3.46 -1.41 12.83
N LEU A 424 2.40 -0.65 13.14
CA LEU A 424 2.49 0.77 13.49
C LEU A 424 3.00 1.00 14.91
N ASP A 425 2.68 0.10 15.84
CA ASP A 425 2.87 0.30 17.28
C ASP A 425 4.04 -0.53 17.82
N ASN A 426 4.22 -1.75 17.33
CA ASN A 426 5.18 -2.70 17.87
C ASN A 426 5.88 -3.46 16.74
N LYS A 427 7.12 -3.05 16.45
CA LYS A 427 7.94 -3.66 15.40
C LYS A 427 8.61 -4.96 15.84
N ASP A 428 8.61 -5.27 17.14
CA ASP A 428 9.31 -6.43 17.69
C ASP A 428 8.55 -7.75 17.49
N ASP A 429 7.23 -7.68 17.27
CA ASP A 429 6.36 -8.85 17.08
C ASP A 429 6.21 -9.30 15.61
N ILE A 430 7.21 -9.06 14.79
CA ILE A 430 7.21 -9.39 13.34
C ILE A 430 6.96 -10.89 13.06
N ASN A 431 7.25 -11.76 14.04
CA ASN A 431 7.01 -13.19 13.91
C ASN A 431 5.55 -13.61 14.21
N SER A 432 4.67 -12.65 14.49
CA SER A 432 3.24 -12.92 14.68
C SER A 432 2.61 -13.48 13.41
N ARG A 433 1.63 -14.36 13.58
CA ARG A 433 0.92 -14.99 12.46
C ARG A 433 0.02 -14.04 11.69
N MET A 434 -0.43 -12.98 12.32
CA MET A 434 -1.23 -11.96 11.65
C MET A 434 -0.66 -10.56 11.90
N ILE A 435 -0.33 -9.90 10.83
CA ILE A 435 0.21 -8.54 10.80
C ILE A 435 -0.89 -7.59 10.33
N PHE A 436 -1.09 -6.51 11.08
CA PHE A 436 -1.97 -5.40 10.73
C PHE A 436 -1.12 -4.18 10.37
N SER A 437 -1.41 -3.57 9.23
CA SER A 437 -0.63 -2.42 8.75
C SER A 437 -1.46 -1.46 7.92
N THR A 438 -0.97 -0.22 7.80
CA THR A 438 -1.40 0.66 6.72
C THR A 438 -0.55 0.40 5.46
N TYR A 439 -1.07 0.77 4.29
CA TYR A 439 -0.33 0.63 3.03
C TYR A 439 1.02 1.34 3.04
N PRO A 440 1.14 2.63 3.48
CA PRO A 440 2.43 3.30 3.55
C PRO A 440 3.45 2.59 4.46
N THR A 441 3.00 2.08 5.61
CA THR A 441 3.89 1.38 6.55
C THR A 441 4.38 0.06 5.96
N MET A 442 3.50 -0.67 5.26
CA MET A 442 3.89 -1.92 4.60
C MET A 442 4.83 -1.68 3.42
N MET A 443 4.62 -0.61 2.61
CA MET A 443 5.56 -0.20 1.56
C MET A 443 6.97 0.01 2.12
N ASN A 444 7.10 0.74 3.23
CA ASN A 444 8.40 0.92 3.88
C ASN A 444 9.00 -0.39 4.38
N ALA A 445 8.16 -1.30 4.90
CA ALA A 445 8.62 -2.60 5.41
C ALA A 445 9.13 -3.55 4.31
N ILE A 446 8.59 -3.44 3.08
CA ILE A 446 9.06 -4.20 1.92
C ILE A 446 10.43 -3.70 1.46
N ASP A 447 10.64 -2.38 1.47
CA ASP A 447 11.85 -1.75 0.95
C ASP A 447 13.03 -1.79 1.92
N GLU A 448 12.76 -1.86 3.23
CA GLU A 448 13.80 -1.84 4.23
C GLU A 448 14.33 -3.26 4.52
N VAL A 449 15.64 -3.43 4.33
CA VAL A 449 16.42 -4.55 4.89
C VAL A 449 16.62 -4.26 6.37
N LYS A 450 15.82 -4.82 7.27
CA LYS A 450 15.74 -4.38 8.68
C LYS A 450 16.25 -5.38 9.71
N ASN A 451 16.73 -6.53 9.34
CA ASN A 451 17.27 -7.46 10.31
C ASN A 451 18.77 -7.15 10.55
N GLU A 452 19.23 -7.35 11.78
CA GLU A 452 20.65 -7.31 12.13
C GLU A 452 21.51 -8.20 11.21
N ASP A 453 20.91 -9.24 10.64
CA ASP A 453 21.49 -10.18 9.69
C ASP A 453 21.44 -9.73 8.22
N GLY A 454 20.90 -8.56 7.91
CA GLY A 454 20.80 -8.03 6.54
C GLY A 454 19.76 -8.67 5.64
N LYS A 455 18.82 -9.41 6.21
CA LYS A 455 17.73 -10.07 5.47
C LYS A 455 16.52 -9.15 5.33
N LYS A 456 15.69 -9.40 4.33
CA LYS A 456 14.39 -8.73 4.18
C LYS A 456 13.53 -8.96 5.41
N LEU A 457 12.78 -7.94 5.83
CA LEU A 457 11.85 -8.03 6.95
C LEU A 457 10.75 -9.05 6.65
N PHE A 458 10.13 -8.92 5.49
CA PHE A 458 9.18 -9.87 4.94
C PHE A 458 9.64 -10.27 3.55
N THR A 459 9.75 -11.57 3.31
CA THR A 459 10.01 -12.11 1.98
C THR A 459 8.72 -12.17 1.18
N ASN A 460 8.84 -12.29 -0.13
CA ASN A 460 7.69 -12.32 -1.04
C ASN A 460 6.73 -13.50 -0.83
N GLY A 461 7.20 -14.59 -0.23
CA GLY A 461 6.39 -15.76 0.14
C GLY A 461 5.91 -15.76 1.60
N HIS A 462 6.14 -14.68 2.37
CA HIS A 462 5.88 -14.66 3.80
C HIS A 462 4.39 -14.76 4.17
N PHE A 463 3.53 -14.06 3.44
CA PHE A 463 2.09 -14.08 3.69
C PHE A 463 1.38 -15.04 2.75
N ASP A 464 0.41 -15.79 3.30
CA ASP A 464 -0.44 -16.72 2.56
C ASP A 464 -1.76 -16.06 2.13
N LEU A 465 -2.21 -15.07 2.90
CA LEU A 465 -3.45 -14.32 2.67
C LEU A 465 -3.22 -12.83 2.97
N ILE A 466 -3.65 -11.99 2.06
CA ILE A 466 -3.75 -10.55 2.27
C ILE A 466 -5.22 -10.16 2.28
N ILE A 467 -5.67 -9.55 3.36
CA ILE A 467 -7.01 -8.97 3.49
C ILE A 467 -6.90 -7.48 3.27
N VAL A 468 -7.71 -6.97 2.35
CA VAL A 468 -7.75 -5.56 1.95
C VAL A 468 -9.09 -5.00 2.34
N ASP A 469 -9.09 -4.15 3.38
CA ASP A 469 -10.31 -3.42 3.76
C ASP A 469 -10.45 -2.16 2.92
N GLU A 470 -11.69 -1.82 2.57
CA GLU A 470 -12.04 -0.72 1.66
C GLU A 470 -11.32 -0.82 0.31
N SER A 471 -11.43 -1.98 -0.33
CA SER A 471 -10.77 -2.30 -1.59
C SER A 471 -11.39 -1.54 -2.79
N HIS A 472 -11.07 -0.25 -2.92
CA HIS A 472 -11.48 0.60 -4.03
C HIS A 472 -10.28 1.16 -4.82
N ARG A 473 -10.54 1.65 -6.06
CA ARG A 473 -9.58 2.00 -7.10
C ARG A 473 -8.34 2.79 -6.66
N SER A 474 -8.52 3.79 -5.79
CA SER A 474 -7.41 4.69 -5.39
C SER A 474 -6.28 3.97 -4.66
N ILE A 475 -6.61 2.91 -3.93
CA ILE A 475 -5.68 2.11 -3.13
C ILE A 475 -4.78 1.29 -4.05
N TYR A 476 -5.35 0.58 -5.02
CA TYR A 476 -4.59 -0.31 -5.90
C TYR A 476 -3.62 0.45 -6.81
N LYS A 477 -4.03 1.59 -7.39
CA LYS A 477 -3.13 2.41 -8.22
C LYS A 477 -1.94 2.97 -7.45
N LYS A 478 -2.16 3.30 -6.17
CA LYS A 478 -1.15 3.94 -5.34
C LYS A 478 -0.20 2.94 -4.68
N TYR A 479 -0.69 1.73 -4.37
CA TYR A 479 0.02 0.72 -3.57
C TYR A 479 0.09 -0.64 -4.28
N GLN A 480 0.03 -0.65 -5.60
CA GLN A 480 0.10 -1.87 -6.41
C GLN A 480 1.35 -2.69 -6.09
N ASP A 481 2.46 -2.02 -5.80
CA ASP A 481 3.73 -2.68 -5.49
C ASP A 481 3.65 -3.61 -4.26
N VAL A 482 2.77 -3.35 -3.28
CA VAL A 482 2.52 -4.27 -2.15
C VAL A 482 1.91 -5.58 -2.64
N PHE A 483 0.92 -5.47 -3.54
CA PHE A 483 0.22 -6.64 -4.07
C PHE A 483 1.06 -7.42 -5.09
N ASP A 484 1.93 -6.72 -5.83
CA ASP A 484 2.87 -7.34 -6.76
C ASP A 484 4.03 -8.01 -6.03
N TYR A 485 4.43 -7.46 -4.85
CA TYR A 485 5.53 -8.00 -4.07
C TYR A 485 5.21 -9.34 -3.41
N PHE A 486 4.05 -9.46 -2.76
CA PHE A 486 3.68 -10.67 -2.04
C PHE A 486 2.91 -11.66 -2.91
N ASP A 487 3.36 -12.91 -2.96
CA ASP A 487 2.65 -13.99 -3.64
C ASP A 487 1.63 -14.66 -2.70
N ALA A 488 0.56 -13.95 -2.37
CA ALA A 488 -0.47 -14.37 -1.43
C ALA A 488 -1.86 -14.49 -2.10
N ASN A 489 -2.76 -15.22 -1.47
CA ASN A 489 -4.18 -15.12 -1.79
C ASN A 489 -4.70 -13.74 -1.37
N LEU A 490 -5.67 -13.20 -2.09
CA LEU A 490 -6.21 -11.87 -1.86
C LEU A 490 -7.70 -11.93 -1.52
N LEU A 491 -8.08 -11.33 -0.39
CA LEU A 491 -9.47 -11.13 0.03
C LEU A 491 -9.77 -9.65 0.12
N GLY A 492 -10.54 -9.12 -0.81
CA GLY A 492 -11.02 -7.74 -0.81
C GLY A 492 -12.34 -7.61 -0.06
N LEU A 493 -12.43 -6.59 0.78
CA LEU A 493 -13.65 -6.18 1.49
C LEU A 493 -14.01 -4.77 1.03
N THR A 494 -15.26 -4.55 0.62
CA THR A 494 -15.74 -3.22 0.27
C THR A 494 -17.22 -3.04 0.62
N ALA A 495 -17.59 -1.80 0.98
CA ALA A 495 -18.98 -1.40 1.13
C ALA A 495 -19.54 -0.71 -0.11
N THR A 496 -18.71 -0.47 -1.12
CA THR A 496 -19.15 0.15 -2.39
C THR A 496 -20.09 -0.81 -3.11
N PRO A 497 -21.32 -0.39 -3.50
CA PRO A 497 -22.23 -1.22 -4.25
C PRO A 497 -21.59 -1.80 -5.51
N LYS A 498 -21.95 -3.03 -5.87
CA LYS A 498 -21.32 -3.77 -6.99
C LYS A 498 -21.31 -3.01 -8.32
N ASP A 499 -22.38 -2.27 -8.61
CA ASP A 499 -22.54 -1.52 -9.85
C ASP A 499 -21.70 -0.22 -9.89
N GLU A 500 -21.13 0.17 -8.75
CA GLU A 500 -20.30 1.37 -8.58
C GLU A 500 -18.81 1.06 -8.45
N ILE A 501 -18.46 -0.23 -8.36
CA ILE A 501 -17.08 -0.65 -8.31
C ILE A 501 -16.42 -0.43 -9.67
N ASP A 502 -15.24 0.21 -9.66
CA ASP A 502 -14.46 0.43 -10.88
C ASP A 502 -14.04 -0.90 -11.53
N ARG A 503 -14.16 -0.98 -12.85
CA ARG A 503 -13.75 -2.16 -13.66
C ARG A 503 -12.32 -2.63 -13.37
N ASN A 504 -11.41 -1.71 -13.06
CA ASN A 504 -10.05 -2.09 -12.72
C ASN A 504 -9.98 -2.86 -11.39
N THR A 505 -10.86 -2.58 -10.43
CA THR A 505 -10.95 -3.36 -9.18
C THR A 505 -11.36 -4.81 -9.50
N TYR A 506 -12.37 -5.03 -10.33
CA TYR A 506 -12.75 -6.38 -10.76
C TYR A 506 -11.59 -7.11 -11.45
N ARG A 507 -10.84 -6.44 -12.31
CA ARG A 507 -9.64 -7.02 -12.98
C ARG A 507 -8.55 -7.41 -12.00
N ILE A 508 -8.31 -6.62 -10.94
CA ILE A 508 -7.32 -6.94 -9.90
C ILE A 508 -7.70 -8.23 -9.18
N PHE A 509 -9.00 -8.46 -8.98
CA PHE A 509 -9.50 -9.69 -8.38
C PHE A 509 -9.75 -10.82 -9.37
N ASP A 510 -9.36 -10.67 -10.65
CA ASP A 510 -9.58 -11.63 -11.74
C ASP A 510 -11.07 -12.00 -11.90
N LEU A 511 -11.95 -11.02 -11.70
CA LEU A 511 -13.42 -11.13 -11.76
C LEU A 511 -13.99 -10.41 -12.98
N GLU A 512 -15.14 -10.88 -13.45
CA GLU A 512 -15.92 -10.18 -14.46
C GLU A 512 -16.54 -8.90 -13.87
N ASP A 513 -16.75 -7.89 -14.72
CA ASP A 513 -17.38 -6.63 -14.32
C ASP A 513 -18.75 -6.89 -13.67
N ASN A 514 -19.03 -6.23 -12.56
CA ASN A 514 -20.27 -6.33 -11.77
C ASN A 514 -20.57 -7.73 -11.19
N ASN A 515 -19.59 -8.64 -11.19
CA ASN A 515 -19.74 -10.00 -10.68
C ASN A 515 -18.72 -10.29 -9.56
N PRO A 516 -18.89 -9.71 -8.34
CA PRO A 516 -18.02 -10.04 -7.21
C PRO A 516 -18.21 -11.48 -6.76
N THR A 517 -17.29 -11.99 -5.94
CA THR A 517 -17.43 -13.34 -5.35
C THR A 517 -18.71 -13.47 -4.53
N PHE A 518 -19.09 -12.40 -3.82
CA PHE A 518 -20.36 -12.28 -3.11
C PHE A 518 -20.76 -10.81 -2.98
N ALA A 519 -22.06 -10.54 -3.09
CA ALA A 519 -22.63 -9.22 -2.87
C ALA A 519 -23.82 -9.31 -1.88
N TYR A 520 -23.88 -8.34 -0.96
CA TYR A 520 -24.99 -8.14 -0.04
C TYR A 520 -25.15 -6.64 0.22
N ASP A 521 -26.11 -6.05 -0.45
CA ASP A 521 -26.30 -4.60 -0.45
C ASP A 521 -27.18 -4.12 0.73
N LEU A 522 -27.36 -2.79 0.84
CA LEU A 522 -28.13 -2.20 1.92
C LEU A 522 -29.62 -2.60 1.87
N ASP A 523 -30.20 -2.64 0.69
CA ASP A 523 -31.63 -2.94 0.52
C ASP A 523 -31.94 -4.38 0.91
N GLU A 524 -31.08 -5.33 0.53
CA GLU A 524 -31.17 -6.72 0.95
C GLU A 524 -31.04 -6.83 2.48
N ALA A 525 -30.06 -6.13 3.06
CA ALA A 525 -29.80 -6.16 4.50
C ALA A 525 -30.97 -5.57 5.32
N VAL A 526 -31.60 -4.53 4.81
CA VAL A 526 -32.81 -3.94 5.42
C VAL A 526 -34.01 -4.86 5.29
N LYS A 527 -34.23 -5.45 4.11
CA LYS A 527 -35.30 -6.41 3.86
C LYS A 527 -35.20 -7.63 4.79
N ASP A 528 -33.99 -8.12 5.00
CA ASP A 528 -33.71 -9.26 5.90
C ASP A 528 -33.73 -8.88 7.39
N GLY A 529 -33.88 -7.59 7.72
CA GLY A 529 -33.97 -7.10 9.09
C GLY A 529 -32.63 -7.03 9.85
N TYR A 530 -31.48 -7.02 9.13
CA TYR A 530 -30.16 -6.91 9.74
C TYR A 530 -29.61 -5.50 9.82
N LEU A 531 -30.19 -4.57 9.05
CA LEU A 531 -29.88 -3.15 9.09
C LEU A 531 -31.18 -2.33 9.10
N VAL A 532 -31.12 -1.08 9.51
CA VAL A 532 -32.24 -0.13 9.40
C VAL A 532 -32.06 0.79 8.21
N ASN A 533 -33.17 1.19 7.60
CA ASN A 533 -33.15 2.16 6.51
C ASN A 533 -33.17 3.60 7.05
N TYR A 534 -32.74 4.54 6.22
CA TYR A 534 -32.99 5.97 6.48
C TYR A 534 -34.44 6.32 6.14
N GLY A 535 -35.02 7.24 6.92
CA GLY A 535 -36.28 7.86 6.55
C GLY A 535 -36.10 8.73 5.30
N GLN A 536 -37.20 9.26 4.75
CA GLN A 536 -37.10 10.16 3.61
C GLN A 536 -36.08 11.29 3.91
N PRO A 537 -35.02 11.44 3.10
CA PRO A 537 -34.00 12.46 3.34
C PRO A 537 -34.62 13.87 3.30
N LYS A 538 -34.27 14.71 4.26
CA LYS A 538 -34.65 16.11 4.27
C LYS A 538 -33.64 16.90 3.47
N ILE A 539 -33.96 17.20 2.21
CA ILE A 539 -33.08 17.90 1.29
C ILE A 539 -33.40 19.40 1.36
N TYR A 540 -32.41 20.22 1.61
CA TYR A 540 -32.54 21.67 1.73
C TYR A 540 -31.79 22.37 0.60
N ASP A 541 -32.37 23.45 0.07
CA ASP A 541 -31.73 24.32 -0.90
C ASP A 541 -31.38 25.65 -0.19
N LEU A 542 -30.19 25.73 0.34
CA LEU A 542 -29.72 26.96 0.92
C LEU A 542 -29.36 27.94 -0.21
N LYS A 543 -30.17 28.97 -0.41
CA LYS A 543 -30.11 29.91 -1.52
C LYS A 543 -28.71 30.54 -1.71
N LEU A 544 -28.03 30.82 -0.61
CA LEU A 544 -26.65 31.35 -0.57
C LEU A 544 -25.61 30.36 -1.16
N MET A 545 -25.85 29.06 -1.03
CA MET A 545 -24.91 28.03 -1.49
C MET A 545 -25.03 27.71 -2.99
N ARG A 546 -26.15 28.10 -3.61
CA ARG A 546 -26.38 27.87 -5.03
C ARG A 546 -25.80 28.96 -5.91
N ASP A 547 -25.95 30.22 -5.49
CA ASP A 547 -25.77 31.36 -6.39
C ASP A 547 -24.42 32.10 -6.14
N GLY A 548 -23.64 31.70 -5.12
CA GLY A 548 -22.43 32.41 -4.69
C GLY A 548 -22.76 33.61 -3.79
N ILE A 549 -21.72 34.29 -3.30
CA ILE A 549 -21.89 35.55 -2.56
C ILE A 549 -21.44 36.69 -3.44
N LYS A 550 -22.29 37.73 -3.50
CA LYS A 550 -21.89 39.02 -4.00
C LYS A 550 -21.55 39.91 -2.82
N TYR A 551 -20.34 40.42 -2.78
CA TYR A 551 -19.86 41.32 -1.74
C TYR A 551 -20.84 42.48 -1.47
N SER A 552 -21.49 43.01 -2.53
CA SER A 552 -22.48 44.07 -2.46
C SER A 552 -23.78 43.70 -1.71
N GLU A 553 -24.06 42.41 -1.53
CA GLU A 553 -25.30 41.91 -0.89
C GLU A 553 -25.07 41.49 0.57
N LEU A 554 -23.83 41.56 1.08
CA LEU A 554 -23.45 41.23 2.45
C LEU A 554 -23.81 42.34 3.43
N SER A 555 -24.17 41.97 4.68
CA SER A 555 -24.26 42.89 5.80
C SER A 555 -22.87 43.45 6.18
N GLU A 556 -22.81 44.54 6.95
CA GLU A 556 -21.51 45.12 7.36
C GLU A 556 -20.66 44.17 8.21
N GLU A 557 -21.27 43.33 9.07
CA GLU A 557 -20.57 42.30 9.87
C GLU A 557 -20.03 41.16 8.99
N GLU A 558 -20.77 40.78 7.95
CA GLU A 558 -20.37 39.75 7.00
C GLU A 558 -19.27 40.27 6.05
N LYS A 559 -19.27 41.54 5.68
CA LYS A 559 -18.20 42.18 4.92
C LYS A 559 -16.90 42.21 5.70
N GLU A 560 -16.95 42.57 6.99
CA GLU A 560 -15.78 42.60 7.84
C GLU A 560 -15.14 41.20 8.00
N GLN A 561 -15.94 40.16 8.14
CA GLN A 561 -15.47 38.76 8.13
C GLN A 561 -14.94 38.31 6.76
N PHE A 562 -15.55 38.78 5.71
CA PHE A 562 -15.13 38.53 4.33
C PHE A 562 -13.76 39.20 4.06
N GLU A 563 -13.58 40.45 4.43
CA GLU A 563 -12.32 41.19 4.28
C GLU A 563 -11.16 40.58 5.10
N MET A 564 -11.44 39.99 6.27
CA MET A 564 -10.44 39.26 7.07
C MET A 564 -10.02 37.92 6.46
N THR A 565 -10.78 37.41 5.53
CA THR A 565 -10.59 36.04 4.99
C THR A 565 -10.06 36.04 3.57
N PHE A 566 -10.22 37.10 2.80
CA PHE A 566 -9.87 37.21 1.38
C PHE A 566 -9.09 38.50 1.08
N ASP A 567 -8.03 38.33 0.27
CA ASP A 567 -7.20 39.46 -0.18
C ASP A 567 -7.83 40.24 -1.38
N ASP A 568 -8.84 39.64 -2.07
CA ASP A 568 -9.55 40.23 -3.21
C ASP A 568 -11.07 40.34 -2.96
N PHE A 569 -11.65 41.49 -3.26
CA PHE A 569 -13.05 41.87 -2.98
C PHE A 569 -13.99 41.65 -4.18
N GLU A 570 -13.79 40.58 -4.97
CA GLU A 570 -14.66 40.24 -6.09
C GLU A 570 -15.75 39.20 -5.69
N ASP A 571 -16.79 39.08 -6.54
CA ASP A 571 -17.85 38.07 -6.36
C ASP A 571 -17.27 36.66 -6.29
N ILE A 572 -17.56 35.88 -5.25
CA ILE A 572 -17.05 34.55 -5.01
C ILE A 572 -18.05 33.50 -5.45
N SER A 573 -17.56 32.47 -6.11
CA SER A 573 -18.38 31.32 -6.51
C SER A 573 -18.87 30.51 -5.30
N SER A 574 -19.97 29.74 -5.47
CA SER A 574 -20.48 28.84 -4.43
C SER A 574 -19.46 27.79 -3.98
N GLU A 575 -18.45 27.46 -4.80
CA GLU A 575 -17.36 26.53 -4.44
C GLU A 575 -16.34 27.17 -3.51
N GLU A 576 -16.04 28.46 -3.67
CA GLU A 576 -15.13 29.20 -2.80
C GLU A 576 -15.79 29.52 -1.47
N LEU A 577 -17.09 29.79 -1.50
CA LEU A 577 -17.91 29.93 -0.30
C LEU A 577 -17.85 28.69 0.58
N ASN A 578 -17.91 27.49 -0.02
CA ASN A 578 -17.82 26.21 0.67
C ASN A 578 -16.43 25.96 1.31
N LYS A 579 -15.41 26.74 0.94
CA LYS A 579 -14.07 26.62 1.52
C LYS A 579 -13.80 27.59 2.67
N SER A 580 -14.49 28.71 2.74
CA SER A 580 -14.00 29.84 3.54
C SER A 580 -15.03 30.60 4.36
N LEU A 581 -16.32 30.63 4.01
CA LEU A 581 -17.34 31.38 4.71
C LEU A 581 -18.53 30.50 5.13
N PHE A 582 -18.80 30.49 6.43
CA PHE A 582 -20.01 29.91 6.98
C PHE A 582 -20.83 31.05 7.62
N ASN A 583 -21.93 31.40 6.94
CA ASN A 583 -22.85 32.40 7.41
C ASN A 583 -23.48 31.94 8.74
N LYS A 584 -23.40 32.78 9.78
CA LYS A 584 -23.93 32.56 11.11
C LYS A 584 -25.39 32.11 11.07
N ASP A 585 -26.23 32.81 10.32
CA ASP A 585 -27.67 32.54 10.23
C ASP A 585 -27.94 31.17 9.61
N THR A 586 -27.13 30.76 8.63
CA THR A 586 -27.22 29.42 8.00
C THR A 586 -26.91 28.32 8.99
N VAL A 587 -25.82 28.48 9.76
CA VAL A 587 -25.41 27.48 10.77
C VAL A 587 -26.45 27.41 11.89
N ASP A 588 -26.96 28.55 12.34
CA ASP A 588 -27.99 28.63 13.37
C ASP A 588 -29.29 27.92 12.93
N ILE A 589 -29.73 28.13 11.67
CA ILE A 589 -30.88 27.43 11.11
C ILE A 589 -30.65 25.90 11.07
N VAL A 590 -29.50 25.44 10.61
CA VAL A 590 -29.17 24.01 10.57
C VAL A 590 -29.20 23.38 11.95
N ILE A 591 -28.63 24.06 12.96
CA ILE A 591 -28.63 23.61 14.34
C ILE A 591 -30.06 23.56 14.91
N GLN A 592 -30.84 24.62 14.72
CA GLN A 592 -32.23 24.72 15.19
C GLN A 592 -33.12 23.66 14.53
N GLU A 593 -33.00 23.45 13.23
CA GLU A 593 -33.74 22.39 12.54
C GLU A 593 -33.37 20.99 13.03
N LEU A 594 -32.08 20.73 13.28
CA LEU A 594 -31.63 19.47 13.84
C LEU A 594 -32.24 19.24 15.24
N MET A 595 -32.20 20.25 16.12
CA MET A 595 -32.71 20.18 17.48
C MET A 595 -34.24 20.04 17.52
N GLU A 596 -34.95 20.65 16.58
CA GLU A 596 -36.42 20.58 16.47
C GLU A 596 -36.89 19.29 15.80
N LYS A 597 -36.31 18.93 14.63
CA LYS A 597 -36.83 17.90 13.74
C LYS A 597 -36.05 16.57 13.79
N GLY A 598 -34.90 16.53 14.50
CA GLY A 598 -34.11 15.34 14.69
C GLY A 598 -34.83 14.30 15.54
N LEU A 599 -34.51 13.02 15.31
CA LEU A 599 -34.99 11.94 16.17
C LEU A 599 -34.42 12.08 17.57
N LYS A 600 -35.30 11.91 18.56
CA LYS A 600 -34.99 12.11 19.97
C LYS A 600 -35.16 10.80 20.74
N VAL A 601 -34.40 10.66 21.81
CA VAL A 601 -34.47 9.59 22.81
C VAL A 601 -35.06 10.12 24.12
N GLU A 602 -35.14 9.29 25.15
CA GLU A 602 -35.61 9.69 26.49
C GLU A 602 -37.01 10.33 26.46
N GLY A 603 -37.96 9.68 25.76
CA GLY A 603 -39.34 10.18 25.66
C GLY A 603 -39.52 11.44 24.79
N GLY A 604 -38.49 11.88 24.09
CA GLY A 604 -38.49 13.08 23.25
C GLY A 604 -37.72 14.26 23.83
N ASP A 605 -37.12 14.10 24.99
CA ASP A 605 -36.44 15.20 25.71
C ASP A 605 -35.01 15.43 25.24
N LYS A 606 -34.30 14.38 24.75
CA LYS A 606 -32.91 14.48 24.34
C LYS A 606 -32.74 14.10 22.86
N LEU A 607 -31.98 14.92 22.11
CA LEU A 607 -31.62 14.58 20.74
C LEU A 607 -30.85 13.24 20.71
N GLY A 608 -31.16 12.36 19.76
CA GLY A 608 -30.42 11.12 19.57
C GLY A 608 -28.97 11.40 19.09
N LYS A 609 -28.07 10.43 19.30
CA LYS A 609 -26.67 10.54 18.80
C LYS A 609 -26.66 10.99 17.34
N THR A 610 -25.89 12.01 17.05
CA THR A 610 -25.91 12.71 15.78
C THR A 610 -24.49 12.89 15.26
N ILE A 611 -24.27 12.67 13.96
CA ILE A 611 -23.03 13.09 13.28
C ILE A 611 -23.35 14.23 12.34
N VAL A 612 -22.62 15.34 12.48
CA VAL A 612 -22.60 16.45 11.54
C VAL A 612 -21.31 16.38 10.72
N PHE A 613 -21.40 16.19 9.43
CA PHE A 613 -20.26 16.15 8.53
C PHE A 613 -19.90 17.56 8.06
N ALA A 614 -18.83 18.11 8.62
CA ALA A 614 -18.35 19.46 8.32
C ALA A 614 -17.33 19.45 7.17
N ALA A 615 -17.19 20.60 6.48
CA ALA A 615 -16.34 20.75 5.32
C ALA A 615 -14.84 20.81 5.68
N ASN A 616 -14.49 21.47 6.77
CA ASN A 616 -13.13 21.63 7.28
C ASN A 616 -13.13 21.88 8.80
N GLN A 617 -11.93 21.99 9.41
CA GLN A 617 -11.78 22.18 10.86
C GLN A 617 -12.45 23.47 11.36
N ARG A 618 -12.23 24.60 10.66
CA ARG A 618 -12.85 25.90 11.03
C ARG A 618 -14.37 25.80 11.02
N HIS A 619 -14.92 25.10 10.02
CA HIS A 619 -16.37 24.88 9.97
C HIS A 619 -16.86 24.03 11.15
N ALA A 620 -16.13 22.96 11.50
CA ALA A 620 -16.51 22.15 12.65
C ALA A 620 -16.48 22.94 13.96
N ASP A 621 -15.44 23.72 14.19
CA ASP A 621 -15.30 24.55 15.38
C ASP A 621 -16.40 25.62 15.41
N PHE A 622 -16.70 26.25 14.28
CA PHE A 622 -17.75 27.26 14.17
C PHE A 622 -19.15 26.70 14.45
N ILE A 623 -19.45 25.48 13.96
CA ILE A 623 -20.74 24.81 14.28
C ILE A 623 -20.86 24.58 15.79
N VAL A 624 -19.79 24.12 16.45
CA VAL A 624 -19.79 23.88 17.90
C VAL A 624 -19.94 25.19 18.66
N GLU A 625 -19.20 26.24 18.29
CA GLU A 625 -19.32 27.58 18.89
C GLU A 625 -20.75 28.11 18.75
N ARG A 626 -21.36 27.99 17.58
CA ARG A 626 -22.74 28.42 17.37
C ARG A 626 -23.73 27.63 18.20
N PHE A 627 -23.51 26.28 18.32
CA PHE A 627 -24.33 25.44 19.18
C PHE A 627 -24.29 25.90 20.63
N ASP A 628 -23.11 26.17 21.18
CA ASP A 628 -22.95 26.61 22.56
C ASP A 628 -23.56 27.96 22.84
N VAL A 629 -23.61 28.86 21.83
CA VAL A 629 -24.30 30.16 21.91
C VAL A 629 -25.81 29.98 21.92
N LEU A 630 -26.35 29.08 21.11
CA LEU A 630 -27.80 28.85 21.00
C LEU A 630 -28.36 28.01 22.17
N TYR A 631 -27.54 27.11 22.72
CA TYR A 631 -27.93 26.17 23.76
C TYR A 631 -26.93 26.14 24.94
N PRO A 632 -26.76 27.28 25.66
CA PRO A 632 -25.74 27.42 26.71
C PRO A 632 -26.00 26.51 27.93
N GLU A 633 -27.19 25.97 28.07
CA GLU A 633 -27.56 25.03 29.13
C GLU A 633 -26.74 23.73 29.08
N TYR A 634 -26.20 23.34 27.91
CA TYR A 634 -25.36 22.13 27.77
C TYR A 634 -23.88 22.37 28.08
N LYS A 635 -23.46 23.58 28.43
CA LYS A 635 -22.13 23.94 28.97
C LYS A 635 -20.93 23.47 28.09
N GLY A 636 -21.11 23.39 26.77
CA GLY A 636 -20.05 22.97 25.83
C GLY A 636 -19.76 21.46 25.76
N GLU A 637 -20.60 20.63 26.40
CA GLU A 637 -20.38 19.18 26.42
C GLU A 637 -21.20 18.43 25.36
N PHE A 638 -22.34 18.97 24.94
CA PHE A 638 -23.33 18.31 24.11
C PHE A 638 -22.88 18.14 22.64
N ALA A 639 -22.21 19.16 22.09
CA ALA A 639 -21.66 19.17 20.75
C ALA A 639 -20.13 19.31 20.82
N GLN A 640 -19.37 18.44 20.14
CA GLN A 640 -17.92 18.53 20.09
C GLN A 640 -17.40 18.28 18.68
N ALA A 641 -16.34 19.00 18.29
CA ALA A 641 -15.64 18.82 17.04
C ALA A 641 -14.73 17.58 17.10
N ILE A 642 -14.64 16.84 15.97
CA ILE A 642 -13.81 15.64 15.86
C ILE A 642 -13.01 15.69 14.56
N TYR A 643 -11.70 16.00 14.67
CA TYR A 643 -10.75 16.03 13.57
C TYR A 643 -9.32 15.72 14.04
N HIS A 644 -8.42 15.34 13.14
CA HIS A 644 -7.10 14.78 13.44
C HIS A 644 -6.18 15.64 14.32
N SER A 645 -6.29 16.96 14.30
CA SER A 645 -5.40 17.86 15.06
C SER A 645 -5.87 18.13 16.49
N ILE A 646 -7.00 17.58 16.93
CA ILE A 646 -7.47 17.69 18.33
C ILE A 646 -6.65 16.79 19.22
N ASN A 647 -6.13 17.35 20.31
CA ASN A 647 -5.49 16.57 21.36
C ASN A 647 -6.49 15.60 22.02
N TYR A 648 -6.09 14.34 22.23
CA TYR A 648 -6.95 13.30 22.83
C TYR A 648 -8.24 13.01 22.05
N VAL A 649 -8.22 13.17 20.73
CA VAL A 649 -9.38 12.90 19.87
C VAL A 649 -9.96 11.50 20.06
N ASP A 650 -9.12 10.50 20.34
CA ASP A 650 -9.54 9.13 20.62
C ASP A 650 -10.47 9.06 21.84
N ASN A 651 -10.22 9.84 22.90
CA ASN A 651 -11.10 9.90 24.07
C ASN A 651 -12.47 10.51 23.73
N VAL A 652 -12.51 11.53 22.88
CA VAL A 652 -13.78 12.13 22.43
C VAL A 652 -14.59 11.12 21.61
N ILE A 653 -13.92 10.37 20.74
CA ILE A 653 -14.54 9.30 19.96
C ILE A 653 -15.04 8.16 20.86
N ASP A 654 -14.27 7.75 21.86
CA ASP A 654 -14.67 6.70 22.81
C ASP A 654 -15.85 7.16 23.67
N ASN A 655 -15.87 8.42 24.12
CA ASN A 655 -17.03 9.00 24.80
C ASN A 655 -18.26 9.07 23.88
N PHE A 656 -18.07 9.39 22.59
CA PHE A 656 -19.18 9.39 21.61
C PHE A 656 -19.76 8.00 21.36
N LYS A 657 -18.94 6.94 21.47
CA LYS A 657 -19.40 5.54 21.38
C LYS A 657 -20.18 5.09 22.61
N ASP A 658 -19.93 5.70 23.75
CA ASP A 658 -20.67 5.38 24.96
C ASP A 658 -22.07 5.99 24.92
N LYS A 659 -23.09 5.17 25.14
CA LYS A 659 -24.50 5.53 25.08
C LYS A 659 -24.85 6.68 26.05
N ASP A 660 -24.27 6.65 27.25
CA ASP A 660 -24.64 7.54 28.35
C ASP A 660 -23.72 8.77 28.48
N SER A 661 -22.66 8.84 27.67
CA SER A 661 -21.67 9.91 27.70
C SER A 661 -21.89 10.97 26.59
N TYR A 662 -21.45 12.20 26.85
CA TYR A 662 -21.34 13.24 25.84
C TYR A 662 -20.05 13.07 25.02
N PRO A 663 -19.96 13.56 23.77
CA PRO A 663 -20.96 14.40 23.10
C PRO A 663 -22.16 13.65 22.56
N GLN A 664 -23.29 14.37 22.44
CA GLN A 664 -24.48 13.89 21.76
C GLN A 664 -24.41 14.21 20.24
N ILE A 665 -23.78 15.33 19.90
CA ILE A 665 -23.51 15.75 18.53
C ILE A 665 -22.00 15.72 18.28
N ALA A 666 -21.58 14.87 17.37
CA ALA A 666 -20.20 14.79 16.90
C ALA A 666 -20.08 15.56 15.56
N VAL A 667 -19.38 16.70 15.56
CA VAL A 667 -19.13 17.48 14.36
C VAL A 667 -17.80 17.04 13.75
N SER A 668 -17.87 16.26 12.67
CA SER A 668 -16.70 15.53 12.16
C SER A 668 -16.17 16.10 10.85
N VAL A 669 -14.84 16.16 10.76
CA VAL A 669 -14.13 16.36 9.50
C VAL A 669 -13.35 15.09 9.17
N ASP A 670 -13.88 14.31 8.22
CA ASP A 670 -13.31 13.08 7.67
C ASP A 670 -13.08 11.90 8.65
N MET A 671 -13.05 12.13 9.97
CA MET A 671 -12.71 11.07 10.94
C MET A 671 -13.84 10.06 11.18
N LEU A 672 -15.09 10.51 11.22
CA LEU A 672 -16.25 9.65 11.43
C LEU A 672 -16.94 9.19 10.15
N ASP A 673 -16.41 9.57 8.98
CA ASP A 673 -16.93 9.13 7.68
C ASP A 673 -16.81 7.60 7.55
N THR A 674 -15.73 7.02 8.14
CA THR A 674 -15.46 5.58 8.17
C THR A 674 -14.96 5.15 9.56
N GLY A 675 -15.05 3.87 9.89
CA GLY A 675 -14.28 3.28 11.00
C GLY A 675 -14.85 3.41 12.40
N ILE A 676 -16.08 3.91 12.60
CA ILE A 676 -16.75 3.88 13.92
C ILE A 676 -17.99 2.97 13.90
N ASP A 677 -18.28 2.39 15.03
CA ASP A 677 -19.47 1.58 15.26
C ASP A 677 -20.24 2.14 16.45
N VAL A 678 -21.33 2.86 16.17
CA VAL A 678 -22.21 3.48 17.18
C VAL A 678 -23.65 3.18 16.76
N PRO A 679 -24.27 2.13 17.29
CA PRO A 679 -25.64 1.71 16.95
C PRO A 679 -26.69 2.80 17.23
N GLU A 680 -26.45 3.64 18.24
CA GLU A 680 -27.35 4.69 18.72
C GLU A 680 -27.47 5.91 17.78
N ILE A 681 -26.71 5.99 16.68
CA ILE A 681 -26.81 7.11 15.75
C ILE A 681 -28.19 7.16 15.12
N LEU A 682 -28.90 8.26 15.34
CA LEU A 682 -30.25 8.53 14.85
C LEU A 682 -30.32 9.60 13.79
N ASN A 683 -29.34 10.51 13.74
CA ASN A 683 -29.35 11.62 12.80
C ASN A 683 -27.99 11.79 12.12
N LEU A 684 -28.02 11.97 10.81
CA LEU A 684 -26.85 12.33 10.01
C LEU A 684 -27.12 13.67 9.32
N VAL A 685 -26.18 14.59 9.45
CA VAL A 685 -26.28 15.94 8.85
C VAL A 685 -25.16 16.11 7.85
N PHE A 686 -25.48 16.15 6.56
CA PHE A 686 -24.56 16.45 5.48
C PHE A 686 -24.43 17.97 5.30
N PHE A 687 -23.49 18.54 6.02
CA PHE A 687 -23.21 19.97 5.95
C PHE A 687 -21.93 20.25 5.16
N LYS A 688 -21.69 19.42 4.16
CA LYS A 688 -20.64 19.55 3.15
C LYS A 688 -21.04 18.90 1.83
N LYS A 689 -20.45 19.35 0.72
CA LYS A 689 -20.55 18.64 -0.56
C LYS A 689 -19.64 17.41 -0.53
N VAL A 690 -20.22 16.25 -0.74
CA VAL A 690 -19.48 14.99 -0.87
C VAL A 690 -19.16 14.78 -2.35
N ARG A 691 -17.88 14.51 -2.68
CA ARG A 691 -17.44 14.35 -4.08
C ARG A 691 -17.28 12.89 -4.51
N SER A 692 -17.25 11.97 -3.55
CA SER A 692 -17.09 10.53 -3.78
C SER A 692 -18.36 9.80 -3.39
N LYS A 693 -18.95 9.06 -4.32
CA LYS A 693 -20.15 8.25 -4.09
C LYS A 693 -19.89 7.14 -3.06
N THR A 694 -18.72 6.50 -3.11
CA THR A 694 -18.29 5.54 -2.08
C THR A 694 -18.29 6.15 -0.69
N LYS A 695 -17.69 7.34 -0.55
CA LYS A 695 -17.66 8.07 0.73
C LYS A 695 -19.06 8.43 1.21
N PHE A 696 -19.93 8.82 0.29
CA PHE A 696 -21.33 9.12 0.58
C PHE A 696 -22.06 7.91 1.19
N TRP A 697 -21.94 6.72 0.58
CA TRP A 697 -22.51 5.49 1.13
C TRP A 697 -21.91 5.06 2.46
N GLN A 698 -20.61 5.26 2.65
CA GLN A 698 -19.95 4.99 3.93
C GLN A 698 -20.48 5.89 5.06
N MET A 699 -20.73 7.17 4.76
CA MET A 699 -21.31 8.13 5.69
C MET A 699 -22.76 7.75 6.04
N ILE A 700 -23.60 7.41 5.05
CA ILE A 700 -24.98 6.88 5.27
C ILE A 700 -24.92 5.63 6.16
N GLY A 701 -23.98 4.73 5.89
CA GLY A 701 -23.80 3.50 6.63
C GLY A 701 -23.48 3.69 8.13
N ARG A 702 -23.19 4.90 8.59
CA ARG A 702 -23.04 5.18 10.05
C ARG A 702 -24.37 5.10 10.80
N GLY A 703 -25.49 5.37 10.12
CA GLY A 703 -26.82 5.32 10.71
C GLY A 703 -27.52 3.95 10.61
N THR A 704 -27.04 3.02 9.80
CA THR A 704 -27.78 1.79 9.44
C THR A 704 -27.81 0.68 10.51
N ARG A 705 -27.07 0.82 11.62
CA ARG A 705 -27.02 -0.20 12.69
C ARG A 705 -28.36 -0.38 13.37
N LEU A 706 -28.69 -1.63 13.68
CA LEU A 706 -29.74 -1.96 14.62
C LEU A 706 -29.34 -1.49 16.02
N CYS A 707 -30.31 -1.04 16.80
CA CYS A 707 -30.14 -0.73 18.21
C CYS A 707 -31.40 -1.14 18.96
N GLU A 708 -31.29 -2.18 19.76
CA GLU A 708 -32.39 -2.66 20.59
C GLU A 708 -32.63 -1.71 21.76
N ASP A 709 -33.89 -1.57 22.18
CA ASP A 709 -34.35 -0.78 23.30
C ASP A 709 -33.87 0.68 23.37
N LEU A 710 -33.55 1.26 22.18
CA LEU A 710 -33.01 2.61 22.09
C LEU A 710 -34.00 3.68 22.63
N PHE A 711 -35.30 3.49 22.42
CA PHE A 711 -36.35 4.39 22.86
C PHE A 711 -37.04 3.94 24.15
N GLY A 712 -36.57 2.84 24.75
CA GLY A 712 -37.12 2.21 25.94
C GLY A 712 -37.36 0.69 25.75
N PRO A 713 -37.67 -0.06 26.78
CA PRO A 713 -37.86 -1.52 26.71
C PRO A 713 -38.86 -1.92 25.62
N GLY A 714 -38.44 -2.75 24.66
CA GLY A 714 -39.22 -3.21 23.53
C GLY A 714 -39.39 -2.18 22.39
N LEU A 715 -38.78 -0.99 22.49
CA LEU A 715 -38.83 0.07 21.49
C LEU A 715 -37.46 0.20 20.82
N HIS A 716 -37.30 -0.53 19.71
CA HIS A 716 -36.04 -0.60 18.98
C HIS A 716 -35.91 0.52 17.96
N LYS A 717 -34.68 0.73 17.50
CA LYS A 717 -34.40 1.63 16.37
C LYS A 717 -34.96 1.03 15.08
N GLU A 718 -35.93 1.72 14.46
CA GLU A 718 -36.54 1.30 13.19
C GLU A 718 -35.98 2.05 11.98
N ARG A 719 -35.44 3.28 12.20
CA ARG A 719 -34.90 4.14 11.17
C ARG A 719 -33.96 5.20 11.77
N PHE A 720 -33.27 5.90 10.89
CA PHE A 720 -32.54 7.13 11.19
C PHE A 720 -32.90 8.23 10.19
N LEU A 721 -32.58 9.49 10.49
CA LEU A 721 -32.85 10.63 9.63
C LEU A 721 -31.57 11.17 8.99
N ILE A 722 -31.73 11.68 7.75
CA ILE A 722 -30.68 12.37 7.03
C ILE A 722 -31.15 13.80 6.72
N PHE A 723 -30.31 14.78 7.05
CA PHE A 723 -30.44 16.18 6.69
C PHE A 723 -29.37 16.51 5.66
N ASP A 724 -29.75 16.78 4.43
CA ASP A 724 -28.82 17.06 3.34
C ASP A 724 -28.95 18.51 2.89
N TYR A 725 -27.99 19.34 3.30
CA TYR A 725 -27.94 20.76 3.00
C TYR A 725 -27.18 21.10 1.70
N TYR A 726 -26.56 20.10 1.05
CA TYR A 726 -25.76 20.27 -0.16
C TYR A 726 -26.27 19.47 -1.35
N LYS A 727 -27.49 18.96 -1.27
CA LYS A 727 -28.12 18.19 -2.36
C LYS A 727 -27.26 17.00 -2.83
N ASN A 728 -26.57 16.34 -1.89
CA ASN A 728 -25.74 15.18 -2.21
C ASN A 728 -26.56 14.04 -2.82
N PHE A 729 -27.82 13.83 -2.36
CA PHE A 729 -28.74 12.83 -2.92
C PHE A 729 -29.05 13.12 -4.37
N GLU A 730 -29.36 14.39 -4.72
CA GLU A 730 -29.60 14.80 -6.11
C GLU A 730 -28.33 14.66 -6.95
N PHE A 731 -27.17 15.06 -6.39
CA PHE A 731 -25.88 14.98 -7.09
C PHE A 731 -25.46 13.54 -7.43
N PHE A 732 -25.77 12.57 -6.56
CA PHE A 732 -25.47 11.16 -6.81
C PHE A 732 -26.63 10.37 -7.44
N GLU A 733 -27.73 11.03 -7.80
CA GLU A 733 -28.92 10.41 -8.40
C GLU A 733 -29.48 9.26 -7.53
N VAL A 734 -29.47 9.46 -6.21
CA VAL A 734 -30.07 8.51 -5.26
C VAL A 734 -31.51 8.95 -4.98
N ASN A 735 -32.47 8.14 -5.41
CA ASN A 735 -33.92 8.37 -5.24
C ASN A 735 -34.43 7.92 -3.86
#